data_43a6dee6ba8fd56e48db586585b43694
#
_entry.id   43a6dee6ba8fd56e48db586585b43694
#
_cell.length_a   1.000
_cell.length_b   1.000
_cell.length_c   1.000
_cell.angle_alpha   90.00
_cell.angle_beta   90.00
_cell.angle_gamma   90.00
#
_symmetry.space_group_name_H-M   'P 1'
#
loop_
_entity.id
_entity.type
_entity.pdbx_description
1 polymer ?
#
loop_
_entity_poly.entity_id
_entity_poly.type
_entity_poly.pdbx_seq_one_letter_code
_entity_poly.pdbx_strand_id
1 'polypeptide(L)'
;MNQYQQDHGNAPEQVKGRFLVFVIILILMFAYLFAGLVNLQLKSSEGYSTKTESTRLKTIPLTGKRGNITDANSVILATDEMVYNVTFYKDASESSSSVYKTYTQSIIDTLKIIERNGGKLAFSYVIQRSEETGEWEFSFGSGVSDATLQTRESQWRSNNYVTAKSYPTPEDCLVTLKHRYRMVNSAEEEEEVRAAYIEKRGDDSGYVPCIIVDEDTMLKVMAVFSEMQMNLYNSLPITIAKNVPFETVTEIETKSMMLPGMDISESTQRVYPKQTLAAQVIGYIGKIPSRTMWLTLQAKGYSYNDTIGRDGIESSMEDWLTQNSSLRKGSRVVERNNWSKIVREISYTEPSDGNNVKLTLDVNYQTVAERAIASNVARIRDKQEDLMVSSKWLEDNRTLIATYDWEHYPLELAEHGVMLVLDMQARVLAMANYPTYDLNALVAGGDEARAILSDDRNLMLNYAIGSRATPGSIFKMVTGFGALDSGVLKPDEMISDMGYYTAYNSDLSTAPKCWISEGYRSQHYYQTIVEGLEHSCNYFFYECGSRLGETRLYQYAAAFGLTSKTGIDLPGEVRSVVGSQNTLYDPTKPVGESSQDTSRPIIVFNSIKSHLKKCGESRGMEYDDERLSSCAKRLMDMAVAYPESSWVENMRTILMEELNMPRSMVYSNSVITDTYNYINDIKWGGSQTILTAIGQSVTTVTPIAVARYVTAVANGGKVYNVSIVDSIISPEGEVLSRRDPVLINDLNDTNGYFNLIHKGMKGVTDDTGTAKRYWSDFKWQKKMGAKTGTAQVNQIDLENNGWFVCFAPLDNPKVAIVVYVPHGYSGAMCSYAAKDFLNWIFPEWDKSDVDYDLPIGNSLAP
;
A
#
# COMPACT_ATOMS: atom_id res chain seq x y z
N MET A 1 52.01 105.56 -34.77
CA MET A 1 53.14 104.59 -34.75
C MET A 1 52.61 103.20 -34.44
N ASN A 2 52.93 102.38 -35.34
CA ASN A 2 52.82 100.94 -35.35
C ASN A 2 51.45 100.20 -35.10
N GLN A 3 51.03 99.72 -36.16
CA GLN A 3 50.12 98.63 -36.44
C GLN A 3 50.42 97.33 -35.73
N TYR A 4 49.33 96.69 -35.30
CA TYR A 4 49.34 95.24 -35.22
C TYR A 4 48.08 94.76 -35.93
N GLN A 5 48.31 94.08 -37.06
CA GLN A 5 47.30 93.35 -37.74
C GLN A 5 46.92 92.11 -37.00
N GLN A 6 45.64 91.88 -36.85
CA GLN A 6 45.12 90.54 -36.37
C GLN A 6 44.96 89.63 -37.62
N ASP A 7 45.72 88.61 -37.60
CA ASP A 7 45.59 87.49 -38.55
C ASP A 7 44.44 86.54 -38.14
N HIS A 8 43.32 86.56 -38.84
CA HIS A 8 42.28 85.57 -38.71
C HIS A 8 42.61 84.31 -39.50
N GLY A 9 43.28 83.37 -38.93
CA GLY A 9 43.53 82.03 -39.52
C GLY A 9 42.23 81.26 -39.72
N ASN A 10 41.90 80.98 -40.97
CA ASN A 10 40.82 80.09 -41.34
C ASN A 10 41.12 78.60 -40.79
N ALA A 11 40.29 78.13 -39.97
CA ALA A 11 40.35 76.71 -39.55
C ALA A 11 40.12 75.80 -40.81
N PRO A 12 40.93 74.80 -41.02
CA PRO A 12 40.87 73.95 -42.23
C PRO A 12 39.50 73.23 -42.37
N GLU A 13 38.92 73.21 -43.56
CA GLU A 13 37.62 72.57 -43.89
C GLU A 13 37.50 71.11 -43.46
N GLN A 14 38.58 70.38 -43.30
CA GLN A 14 38.62 69.03 -42.79
C GLN A 14 38.17 68.94 -41.32
N VAL A 15 38.35 69.88 -40.47
CA VAL A 15 37.90 69.84 -39.05
C VAL A 15 36.41 70.06 -39.00
N LYS A 16 35.80 70.89 -39.85
CA LYS A 16 34.33 71.12 -39.94
C LYS A 16 33.63 69.85 -40.40
N GLY A 17 34.20 69.10 -41.38
CA GLY A 17 33.65 67.82 -41.83
C GLY A 17 33.66 66.68 -40.73
N ARG A 18 34.75 66.60 -40.01
CA ARG A 18 34.89 65.64 -38.90
C ARG A 18 33.94 65.95 -37.75
N PHE A 19 33.79 67.19 -37.45
CA PHE A 19 32.84 67.64 -36.43
C PHE A 19 31.41 67.40 -36.86
N LEU A 20 31.04 67.62 -38.13
CA LEU A 20 29.72 67.31 -38.67
C LEU A 20 29.44 65.81 -38.62
N VAL A 21 30.40 64.97 -38.95
CA VAL A 21 30.28 63.49 -38.85
C VAL A 21 30.06 63.07 -37.38
N PHE A 22 30.81 63.65 -36.42
CA PHE A 22 30.64 63.39 -34.99
C PHE A 22 29.23 63.77 -34.51
N VAL A 23 28.76 64.93 -34.93
CA VAL A 23 27.37 65.44 -34.58
C VAL A 23 26.32 64.48 -35.20
N ILE A 24 26.51 64.03 -36.44
CA ILE A 24 25.58 63.06 -37.04
C ILE A 24 25.57 61.73 -36.30
N ILE A 25 26.74 61.20 -35.89
CA ILE A 25 26.84 59.95 -35.09
C ILE A 25 26.14 60.16 -33.77
N LEU A 26 26.30 61.29 -33.11
CA LEU A 26 25.68 61.60 -31.84
C LEU A 26 24.16 61.73 -31.96
N ILE A 27 23.65 62.32 -33.05
CA ILE A 27 22.22 62.41 -33.34
C ILE A 27 21.65 61.00 -33.62
N LEU A 28 22.35 60.16 -34.38
CA LEU A 28 21.92 58.75 -34.67
C LEU A 28 21.90 57.91 -33.40
N MET A 29 22.88 58.10 -32.47
CA MET A 29 22.94 57.44 -31.20
C MET A 29 21.77 57.91 -30.30
N PHE A 30 21.48 59.20 -30.26
CA PHE A 30 20.31 59.73 -29.55
C PHE A 30 18.98 59.25 -30.17
N ALA A 31 18.89 59.23 -31.50
CA ALA A 31 17.72 58.70 -32.19
C ALA A 31 17.49 57.22 -31.89
N TYR A 32 18.57 56.40 -31.81
CA TYR A 32 18.50 55.00 -31.47
C TYR A 32 18.04 54.80 -29.98
N LEU A 33 18.63 55.58 -29.06
CA LEU A 33 18.22 55.61 -27.67
C LEU A 33 16.75 56.07 -27.51
N PHE A 34 16.37 57.11 -28.26
CA PHE A 34 14.99 57.61 -28.24
C PHE A 34 14.01 56.58 -28.80
N ALA A 35 14.36 55.96 -29.91
CA ALA A 35 13.54 54.86 -30.48
C ALA A 35 13.43 53.67 -29.52
N GLY A 36 14.51 53.30 -28.78
CA GLY A 36 14.55 52.35 -27.71
C GLY A 36 13.61 52.73 -26.55
N LEU A 37 13.68 53.98 -26.12
CA LEU A 37 12.82 54.52 -25.07
C LEU A 37 11.34 54.55 -25.47
N VAL A 38 11.02 54.96 -26.70
CA VAL A 38 9.67 54.91 -27.28
C VAL A 38 9.14 53.48 -27.35
N ASN A 39 9.97 52.52 -27.78
CA ASN A 39 9.59 51.13 -27.81
C ASN A 39 9.31 50.59 -26.40
N LEU A 40 10.12 50.95 -25.43
CA LEU A 40 9.97 50.50 -24.03
C LEU A 40 8.74 51.17 -23.37
N GLN A 41 8.50 52.48 -23.61
CA GLN A 41 7.40 53.21 -22.99
C GLN A 41 6.05 53.07 -23.69
N LEU A 42 5.99 52.92 -25.00
CA LEU A 42 4.73 52.88 -25.73
C LEU A 42 4.34 51.45 -26.21
N LYS A 43 5.29 50.65 -26.67
CA LYS A 43 4.98 49.27 -27.13
C LYS A 43 5.07 48.19 -26.07
N SER A 44 5.97 48.36 -25.12
CA SER A 44 6.19 47.36 -24.08
C SER A 44 5.60 47.75 -22.72
N SER A 45 5.00 48.95 -22.60
CA SER A 45 4.52 49.43 -21.30
C SER A 45 3.39 48.57 -20.74
N GLU A 46 2.45 48.09 -21.57
CA GLU A 46 1.39 47.18 -21.13
C GLU A 46 1.98 45.84 -20.64
N GLY A 47 2.95 45.28 -21.39
CA GLY A 47 3.62 44.04 -20.98
C GLY A 47 4.45 44.18 -19.71
N TYR A 48 5.13 45.31 -19.50
CA TYR A 48 5.87 45.58 -18.25
C TYR A 48 4.94 45.96 -17.10
N SER A 49 3.86 46.72 -17.36
CA SER A 49 2.82 47.02 -16.39
C SER A 49 2.15 45.75 -15.89
N THR A 50 1.70 44.88 -16.80
CA THR A 50 1.11 43.59 -16.47
C THR A 50 2.08 42.70 -15.71
N LYS A 51 3.36 42.67 -16.11
CA LYS A 51 4.40 41.90 -15.41
C LYS A 51 4.74 42.49 -14.04
N THR A 52 4.71 43.82 -13.87
CA THR A 52 4.91 44.48 -12.59
C THR A 52 3.70 44.28 -11.67
N GLU A 53 2.47 44.34 -12.20
CA GLU A 53 1.26 44.01 -11.45
C GLU A 53 1.23 42.54 -11.04
N SER A 54 1.57 41.63 -11.94
CA SER A 54 1.65 40.19 -11.62
C SER A 54 2.75 39.84 -10.59
N THR A 55 3.78 40.65 -10.50
CA THR A 55 4.83 40.52 -9.46
C THR A 55 4.41 41.13 -8.11
N ARG A 56 3.53 42.12 -8.10
CA ARG A 56 2.96 42.70 -6.89
C ARG A 56 1.78 41.93 -6.33
N LEU A 57 0.94 41.37 -7.20
CA LEU A 57 -0.19 40.54 -6.79
C LEU A 57 0.24 39.09 -6.69
N LYS A 58 0.07 38.48 -5.54
CA LYS A 58 0.34 37.04 -5.32
C LYS A 58 -0.92 36.35 -4.82
N THR A 59 -1.27 35.28 -5.49
CA THR A 59 -2.32 34.39 -5.03
C THR A 59 -1.72 33.33 -4.10
N ILE A 60 -2.19 33.29 -2.86
CA ILE A 60 -1.85 32.30 -1.86
C ILE A 60 -3.01 31.30 -1.85
N PRO A 61 -2.78 30.04 -2.21
CA PRO A 61 -3.82 29.02 -2.13
C PRO A 61 -4.15 28.74 -0.65
N LEU A 62 -5.43 28.58 -0.36
CA LEU A 62 -5.93 28.19 0.94
C LEU A 62 -6.55 26.79 0.81
N THR A 63 -6.36 25.96 1.81
CA THR A 63 -6.94 24.61 1.88
C THR A 63 -7.81 24.49 3.12
N GLY A 64 -8.99 23.87 2.95
CA GLY A 64 -9.84 23.45 4.06
C GLY A 64 -9.28 22.21 4.76
N LYS A 65 -10.10 21.56 5.56
CA LYS A 65 -9.79 20.27 6.21
C LYS A 65 -10.09 19.12 5.26
N ARG A 66 -9.32 18.04 5.39
CA ARG A 66 -9.65 16.77 4.76
C ARG A 66 -10.87 16.17 5.47
N GLY A 67 -11.79 15.57 4.71
CA GLY A 67 -12.99 14.96 5.25
C GLY A 67 -12.71 13.90 6.30
N ASN A 68 -13.60 13.75 7.26
CA ASN A 68 -13.49 12.74 8.30
C ASN A 68 -13.81 11.34 7.75
N ILE A 69 -13.18 10.31 8.32
CA ILE A 69 -13.59 8.92 8.17
C ILE A 69 -14.22 8.51 9.50
N THR A 70 -15.44 7.98 9.44
CA THR A 70 -16.18 7.55 10.63
C THR A 70 -16.67 6.11 10.49
N ASP A 71 -16.88 5.45 11.62
CA ASP A 71 -17.52 4.15 11.67
C ASP A 71 -19.05 4.23 11.44
N ALA A 72 -19.74 3.09 11.51
CA ALA A 72 -21.18 2.99 11.38
C ALA A 72 -21.97 3.81 12.43
N ASN A 73 -21.36 4.05 13.60
CA ASN A 73 -21.93 4.81 14.73
C ASN A 73 -21.44 6.27 14.76
N SER A 74 -20.78 6.73 13.70
CA SER A 74 -20.20 8.08 13.60
C SER A 74 -19.02 8.34 14.56
N VAL A 75 -18.37 7.29 15.07
CA VAL A 75 -17.11 7.41 15.80
C VAL A 75 -15.99 7.78 14.83
N ILE A 76 -15.23 8.81 15.15
CA ILE A 76 -14.15 9.32 14.29
C ILE A 76 -12.97 8.33 14.28
N LEU A 77 -12.59 7.89 13.07
CA LEU A 77 -11.44 7.03 12.80
C LEU A 77 -10.25 7.82 12.22
N ALA A 78 -10.54 8.84 11.42
CA ALA A 78 -9.56 9.77 10.90
C ALA A 78 -10.17 11.18 10.81
N THR A 79 -9.41 12.19 11.24
CA THR A 79 -9.85 13.61 11.23
C THR A 79 -8.65 14.53 11.02
N ASP A 80 -8.91 15.76 10.65
CA ASP A 80 -7.90 16.82 10.62
C ASP A 80 -8.02 17.69 11.86
N GLU A 81 -6.94 17.79 12.63
CA GLU A 81 -6.81 18.72 13.75
C GLU A 81 -6.11 19.99 13.29
N MET A 82 -6.52 21.13 13.82
CA MET A 82 -5.84 22.39 13.57
C MET A 82 -4.55 22.43 14.35
N VAL A 83 -3.46 22.76 13.66
CA VAL A 83 -2.13 22.87 14.24
C VAL A 83 -1.49 24.20 13.86
N TYR A 84 -0.58 24.66 14.68
CA TYR A 84 0.18 25.88 14.42
C TYR A 84 1.62 25.52 14.07
N ASN A 85 2.11 26.13 12.99
CA ASN A 85 3.47 25.96 12.54
C ASN A 85 4.23 27.28 12.64
N VAL A 86 5.49 27.22 13.03
CA VAL A 86 6.40 28.38 12.96
C VAL A 86 7.00 28.43 11.56
N THR A 87 6.84 29.55 10.90
CA THR A 87 7.38 29.77 9.55
C THR A 87 8.45 30.86 9.57
N PHE A 88 9.40 30.75 8.64
CA PHE A 88 10.47 31.72 8.44
C PHE A 88 10.50 32.19 6.99
N TYR A 89 10.61 33.51 6.82
CA TYR A 89 10.77 34.14 5.53
C TYR A 89 11.86 35.21 5.58
N LYS A 90 12.78 35.16 4.61
CA LYS A 90 13.77 36.22 4.39
C LYS A 90 13.62 36.77 2.98
N ASP A 91 13.64 38.09 2.84
CA ASP A 91 13.66 38.71 1.52
C ASP A 91 14.97 38.40 0.77
N ALA A 92 14.82 37.85 -0.44
CA ALA A 92 15.95 37.45 -1.27
C ALA A 92 16.84 38.62 -1.69
N SER A 93 16.29 39.83 -1.79
CA SER A 93 17.03 41.06 -2.14
C SER A 93 17.95 41.58 -1.02
N GLU A 94 17.69 41.16 0.21
CA GLU A 94 18.44 41.59 1.39
C GLU A 94 19.60 40.63 1.69
N SER A 95 20.81 40.97 1.30
CA SER A 95 22.01 40.09 1.40
C SER A 95 23.19 40.73 2.17
N SER A 96 23.01 41.85 2.86
CA SER A 96 24.09 42.49 3.63
C SER A 96 24.43 41.70 4.90
N SER A 97 25.67 41.85 5.39
CA SER A 97 26.14 41.22 6.64
C SER A 97 25.30 41.58 7.86
N SER A 98 24.82 42.85 7.90
CA SER A 98 23.94 43.32 8.98
C SER A 98 22.59 42.60 8.95
N VAL A 99 22.00 42.42 7.77
CA VAL A 99 20.73 41.68 7.59
C VAL A 99 20.86 40.21 7.98
N TYR A 100 21.94 39.56 7.53
CA TYR A 100 22.19 38.17 7.96
C TYR A 100 22.33 38.06 9.47
N LYS A 101 23.08 38.97 10.13
CA LYS A 101 23.19 38.99 11.61
C LYS A 101 21.82 39.09 12.27
N THR A 102 20.95 39.97 11.78
CA THR A 102 19.61 40.18 12.33
C THR A 102 18.75 38.92 12.22
N TYR A 103 18.70 38.28 11.04
CA TYR A 103 17.96 37.03 10.86
C TYR A 103 18.56 35.90 11.65
N THR A 104 19.87 35.77 11.73
CA THR A 104 20.56 34.78 12.58
C THR A 104 20.13 34.91 14.04
N GLN A 105 20.11 36.12 14.57
CA GLN A 105 19.65 36.35 15.95
C GLN A 105 18.17 36.00 16.11
N SER A 106 17.33 36.37 15.16
CA SER A 106 15.91 35.99 15.14
C SER A 106 15.68 34.49 15.14
N ILE A 107 16.45 33.75 14.33
CA ILE A 107 16.37 32.28 14.28
C ILE A 107 16.81 31.70 15.63
N ILE A 108 17.95 32.14 16.20
CA ILE A 108 18.45 31.66 17.50
C ILE A 108 17.40 31.86 18.59
N ASP A 109 16.82 33.06 18.68
CA ASP A 109 15.85 33.38 19.71
C ASP A 109 14.55 32.58 19.53
N THR A 110 14.12 32.36 18.29
CA THR A 110 12.96 31.54 17.98
C THR A 110 13.21 30.03 18.29
N LEU A 111 14.39 29.50 17.97
CA LEU A 111 14.76 28.12 18.32
C LEU A 111 14.71 27.90 19.83
N LYS A 112 15.23 28.87 20.62
CA LYS A 112 15.15 28.80 22.09
C LYS A 112 13.71 28.77 22.61
N ILE A 113 12.79 29.50 21.95
CA ILE A 113 11.37 29.48 22.32
C ILE A 113 10.76 28.12 21.99
N ILE A 114 11.02 27.59 20.77
CA ILE A 114 10.51 26.30 20.33
C ILE A 114 10.99 25.19 21.26
N GLU A 115 12.29 25.11 21.54
CA GLU A 115 12.88 24.03 22.35
C GLU A 115 12.44 24.08 23.81
N ARG A 116 12.38 25.29 24.40
CA ARG A 116 11.91 25.47 25.79
C ARG A 116 10.47 24.98 25.98
N ASN A 117 9.65 25.11 24.95
CA ASN A 117 8.25 24.68 24.95
C ASN A 117 8.07 23.25 24.40
N GLY A 118 9.16 22.48 24.27
CA GLY A 118 9.12 21.07 23.87
C GLY A 118 8.97 20.80 22.37
N GLY A 119 9.00 21.83 21.53
CA GLY A 119 9.02 21.70 20.07
C GLY A 119 10.39 21.33 19.53
N LYS A 120 10.43 20.94 18.25
CA LYS A 120 11.67 20.57 17.53
C LYS A 120 11.70 21.23 16.16
N LEU A 121 12.92 21.45 15.64
CA LEU A 121 13.13 21.89 14.26
C LEU A 121 12.62 20.80 13.29
N ALA A 122 11.97 21.20 12.20
CA ALA A 122 11.32 20.30 11.25
C ALA A 122 12.29 19.54 10.34
N PHE A 123 13.57 19.92 10.33
CA PHE A 123 14.61 19.35 9.47
C PHE A 123 16.00 19.49 10.10
N SER A 124 16.94 18.67 9.67
CA SER A 124 18.35 18.74 10.09
C SER A 124 19.23 19.34 8.98
N TYR A 125 20.40 19.81 9.35
CA TYR A 125 21.38 20.29 8.37
C TYR A 125 22.01 19.12 7.62
N VAL A 126 22.29 19.33 6.32
CA VAL A 126 22.83 18.27 5.45
C VAL A 126 24.31 17.94 5.67
N ILE A 127 25.06 18.79 6.36
CA ILE A 127 26.43 18.51 6.78
C ILE A 127 26.38 18.13 8.26
N GLN A 128 26.82 16.93 8.59
CA GLN A 128 26.79 16.36 9.93
C GLN A 128 28.14 15.73 10.27
N ARG A 129 28.38 15.45 11.55
CA ARG A 129 29.55 14.64 11.96
C ARG A 129 29.23 13.17 11.76
N SER A 130 30.15 12.47 11.12
CA SER A 130 30.11 11.01 11.05
C SER A 130 30.24 10.40 12.45
N GLU A 131 29.35 9.49 12.80
CA GLU A 131 29.41 8.75 14.07
C GLU A 131 30.65 7.83 14.15
N GLU A 132 31.16 7.37 12.99
CA GLU A 132 32.31 6.45 12.92
C GLU A 132 33.64 7.17 12.94
N THR A 133 33.79 8.26 12.19
CA THR A 133 35.07 8.94 11.99
C THR A 133 35.18 10.25 12.76
N GLY A 134 34.04 10.86 13.17
CA GLY A 134 33.98 12.20 13.75
C GLY A 134 34.23 13.33 12.75
N GLU A 135 34.48 13.03 11.48
CA GLU A 135 34.66 14.02 10.40
C GLU A 135 33.36 14.58 9.87
N TRP A 136 33.41 15.74 9.23
CA TRP A 136 32.25 16.35 8.60
C TRP A 136 31.93 15.64 7.27
N GLU A 137 30.67 15.19 7.08
CA GLU A 137 30.21 14.53 5.87
C GLU A 137 28.85 15.06 5.41
N PHE A 138 28.54 14.84 4.12
CA PHE A 138 27.20 15.15 3.60
C PHE A 138 26.22 14.01 3.89
N SER A 139 25.11 14.32 4.55
CA SER A 139 24.02 13.38 4.86
C SER A 139 22.74 13.80 4.15
N PHE A 140 22.43 13.18 3.02
CA PHE A 140 21.21 13.40 2.25
C PHE A 140 20.15 12.29 2.43
N GLY A 141 20.22 11.52 3.51
CA GLY A 141 19.36 10.40 3.87
C GLY A 141 19.95 9.03 3.50
N SER A 142 19.50 8.00 4.21
CA SER A 142 19.92 6.61 4.02
C SER A 142 19.14 5.90 2.88
N GLY A 143 19.74 4.85 2.31
CA GLY A 143 19.09 3.99 1.30
C GLY A 143 18.99 4.59 -0.11
N VAL A 144 19.81 5.57 -0.44
CA VAL A 144 19.84 6.24 -1.76
C VAL A 144 21.10 5.81 -2.51
N SER A 145 21.02 5.66 -3.84
CA SER A 145 22.20 5.32 -4.66
C SER A 145 23.22 6.46 -4.71
N ASP A 146 24.50 6.12 -4.85
CA ASP A 146 25.61 7.08 -4.93
C ASP A 146 25.41 8.15 -6.02
N ALA A 147 24.86 7.78 -7.17
CA ALA A 147 24.55 8.73 -8.25
C ALA A 147 23.49 9.76 -7.82
N THR A 148 22.52 9.33 -7.01
CA THR A 148 21.49 10.24 -6.47
C THR A 148 22.07 11.15 -5.38
N LEU A 149 22.97 10.65 -4.53
CA LEU A 149 23.66 11.43 -3.52
C LEU A 149 24.51 12.52 -4.17
N GLN A 150 25.29 12.20 -5.20
CA GLN A 150 26.09 13.17 -5.97
C GLN A 150 25.22 14.25 -6.63
N THR A 151 24.06 13.86 -7.16
CA THR A 151 23.13 14.82 -7.77
C THR A 151 22.56 15.78 -6.72
N ARG A 152 22.16 15.26 -5.54
CA ARG A 152 21.65 16.08 -4.42
C ARG A 152 22.70 17.02 -3.87
N GLU A 153 23.95 16.54 -3.72
CA GLU A 153 25.08 17.39 -3.29
C GLU A 153 25.34 18.50 -4.29
N SER A 154 25.44 18.19 -5.57
CA SER A 154 25.67 19.18 -6.63
C SER A 154 24.59 20.27 -6.63
N GLN A 155 23.34 19.87 -6.49
CA GLN A 155 22.21 20.81 -6.44
C GLN A 155 22.25 21.67 -5.16
N TRP A 156 22.52 21.07 -4.00
CA TRP A 156 22.65 21.79 -2.74
C TRP A 156 23.78 22.82 -2.77
N ARG A 157 24.97 22.41 -3.31
CA ARG A 157 26.11 23.31 -3.49
C ARG A 157 25.79 24.50 -4.39
N SER A 158 25.09 24.24 -5.50
CA SER A 158 24.65 25.28 -6.43
C SER A 158 23.70 26.27 -5.76
N ASN A 159 22.69 25.79 -5.03
CA ASN A 159 21.71 26.64 -4.36
C ASN A 159 22.34 27.48 -3.23
N ASN A 160 23.36 26.94 -2.55
CA ASN A 160 24.05 27.65 -1.46
C ASN A 160 25.28 28.47 -1.94
N TYR A 161 25.53 28.51 -3.26
CA TYR A 161 26.69 29.21 -3.85
C TYR A 161 28.05 28.77 -3.28
N VAL A 162 28.23 27.46 -3.06
CA VAL A 162 29.47 26.82 -2.60
C VAL A 162 29.90 25.74 -3.56
N THR A 163 30.64 26.10 -4.61
CA THR A 163 31.06 25.17 -5.67
C THR A 163 32.14 24.21 -5.17
N ALA A 164 32.16 22.96 -5.64
CA ALA A 164 33.19 21.97 -5.29
C ALA A 164 34.62 22.40 -5.64
N LYS A 165 34.78 23.26 -6.67
CA LYS A 165 36.08 23.84 -7.04
C LYS A 165 36.63 24.81 -5.97
N SER A 166 35.78 25.59 -5.36
CA SER A 166 36.17 26.63 -4.37
C SER A 166 36.11 26.12 -2.93
N TYR A 167 35.28 25.13 -2.67
CA TYR A 167 35.00 24.56 -1.34
C TYR A 167 34.91 23.04 -1.47
N PRO A 168 36.07 22.34 -1.59
CA PRO A 168 36.11 20.93 -1.92
C PRO A 168 35.51 20.03 -0.84
N THR A 169 35.73 20.34 0.43
CA THR A 169 35.30 19.52 1.55
C THR A 169 33.95 19.98 2.16
N PRO A 170 33.21 19.11 2.87
CA PRO A 170 32.04 19.52 3.66
C PRO A 170 32.38 20.60 4.70
N GLU A 171 33.55 20.51 5.33
CA GLU A 171 34.04 21.48 6.31
C GLU A 171 34.27 22.86 5.69
N ASP A 172 34.89 22.95 4.50
CA ASP A 172 35.05 24.24 3.79
C ASP A 172 33.70 24.90 3.52
N CYS A 173 32.70 24.12 3.13
CA CYS A 173 31.34 24.60 2.95
C CYS A 173 30.73 25.11 4.26
N LEU A 174 30.89 24.35 5.34
CA LEU A 174 30.39 24.69 6.68
C LEU A 174 30.98 26.00 7.17
N VAL A 175 32.31 26.14 7.18
CA VAL A 175 33.01 27.35 7.65
C VAL A 175 32.60 28.56 6.83
N THR A 176 32.59 28.46 5.50
CA THR A 176 32.23 29.58 4.62
C THR A 176 30.78 30.05 4.86
N LEU A 177 29.84 29.12 4.97
CA LEU A 177 28.43 29.45 5.18
C LEU A 177 28.18 29.98 6.61
N LYS A 178 28.82 29.40 7.62
CA LYS A 178 28.78 29.89 8.99
C LYS A 178 29.19 31.38 9.07
N HIS A 179 30.32 31.74 8.48
CA HIS A 179 30.77 33.14 8.43
C HIS A 179 29.87 34.04 7.59
N ARG A 180 29.29 33.54 6.47
CA ARG A 180 28.30 34.28 5.67
C ARG A 180 27.10 34.65 6.49
N TYR A 181 26.61 33.76 7.33
CA TYR A 181 25.46 33.97 8.21
C TYR A 181 25.85 34.62 9.54
N ARG A 182 27.07 35.12 9.66
CA ARG A 182 27.60 35.90 10.82
C ARG A 182 27.61 35.09 12.11
N MET A 183 28.03 33.83 12.07
CA MET A 183 28.24 32.96 13.23
C MET A 183 29.70 32.53 13.33
N VAL A 184 30.16 32.37 14.58
CA VAL A 184 31.45 31.78 14.96
C VAL A 184 31.24 30.92 16.20
N ASN A 185 32.18 29.96 16.47
CA ASN A 185 32.06 29.10 17.63
C ASN A 185 32.91 29.59 18.83
N SER A 186 33.83 30.55 18.61
CA SER A 186 34.66 31.12 19.71
C SER A 186 34.99 32.60 19.46
N ALA A 187 35.52 33.27 20.49
CA ALA A 187 35.98 34.64 20.39
C ALA A 187 37.27 34.73 19.55
N GLU A 188 38.13 33.73 19.61
CA GLU A 188 39.37 33.67 18.80
C GLU A 188 39.00 33.59 17.31
N GLU A 189 38.01 32.80 16.93
CA GLU A 189 37.51 32.69 15.55
C GLU A 189 36.92 34.05 15.09
N GLU A 190 36.23 34.80 15.96
CA GLU A 190 35.71 36.15 15.64
C GLU A 190 36.85 37.14 15.34
N GLU A 191 37.93 37.07 16.09
CA GLU A 191 39.12 37.90 15.85
C GLU A 191 39.77 37.54 14.50
N GLU A 192 39.86 36.25 14.13
CA GLU A 192 40.39 35.80 12.83
C GLU A 192 39.50 36.31 11.67
N VAL A 193 38.18 36.20 11.79
CA VAL A 193 37.23 36.68 10.76
C VAL A 193 37.34 38.22 10.62
N ARG A 194 37.50 38.95 11.72
CA ARG A 194 37.71 40.39 11.71
C ARG A 194 39.07 40.78 11.09
N ALA A 195 40.14 40.07 11.43
CA ALA A 195 41.45 40.29 10.86
C ALA A 195 41.46 40.06 9.34
N ALA A 196 40.84 38.99 8.85
CA ALA A 196 40.71 38.71 7.45
C ALA A 196 39.87 39.79 6.71
N TYR A 197 38.86 40.37 7.36
CA TYR A 197 38.13 41.49 6.81
C TYR A 197 39.00 42.76 6.66
N ILE A 198 39.80 43.11 7.71
CA ILE A 198 40.70 44.24 7.72
C ILE A 198 41.78 44.07 6.65
N GLU A 199 42.40 42.88 6.54
CA GLU A 199 43.40 42.55 5.51
C GLU A 199 42.84 42.82 4.10
N LYS A 200 41.59 42.46 3.84
CA LYS A 200 40.94 42.63 2.53
C LYS A 200 40.49 44.07 2.26
N ARG A 201 40.14 44.85 3.27
CA ARG A 201 39.53 46.20 3.14
C ARG A 201 40.43 47.33 3.55
N GLY A 202 41.45 47.07 4.35
CA GLY A 202 42.39 48.07 4.88
C GLY A 202 42.01 48.63 6.26
N ASP A 203 40.76 48.54 6.64
CA ASP A 203 40.26 48.96 7.96
C ASP A 203 39.03 48.15 8.40
N ASP A 204 38.52 48.36 9.61
CA ASP A 204 37.35 47.68 10.14
C ASP A 204 36.04 48.48 9.96
N SER A 205 36.09 49.57 9.17
CA SER A 205 34.88 50.38 8.89
C SER A 205 33.84 49.54 8.15
N GLY A 206 32.66 49.44 8.76
CA GLY A 206 31.58 48.59 8.20
C GLY A 206 31.68 47.09 8.53
N TYR A 207 32.65 46.70 9.36
CA TYR A 207 32.64 45.31 9.88
C TYR A 207 31.42 45.05 10.77
N VAL A 208 30.71 43.96 10.53
CA VAL A 208 29.58 43.52 11.35
C VAL A 208 30.05 42.33 12.18
N PRO A 209 30.15 42.42 13.53
CA PRO A 209 30.62 41.30 14.36
C PRO A 209 29.74 40.05 14.22
N CYS A 210 30.33 38.88 14.26
CA CYS A 210 29.61 37.61 14.30
C CYS A 210 28.96 37.34 15.66
N ILE A 211 28.04 36.41 15.72
CA ILE A 211 27.39 35.90 16.92
C ILE A 211 28.12 34.63 17.31
N ILE A 212 28.58 34.57 18.58
CA ILE A 212 29.22 33.36 19.09
C ILE A 212 28.12 32.38 19.51
N VAL A 213 28.18 31.17 18.95
CA VAL A 213 27.20 30.11 19.19
C VAL A 213 27.89 28.74 19.39
N ASP A 214 27.28 27.86 20.13
CA ASP A 214 27.70 26.46 20.18
C ASP A 214 27.45 25.72 18.86
N GLU A 215 28.05 24.55 18.70
CA GLU A 215 27.97 23.76 17.45
C GLU A 215 26.54 23.33 17.12
N ASP A 216 25.75 22.92 18.11
CA ASP A 216 24.36 22.47 17.92
C ASP A 216 23.45 23.63 17.43
N THR A 217 23.55 24.81 18.09
CA THR A 217 22.83 26.00 17.66
C THR A 217 23.26 26.43 16.27
N MET A 218 24.57 26.40 15.97
CA MET A 218 25.10 26.70 14.63
C MET A 218 24.45 25.79 13.56
N LEU A 219 24.45 24.48 13.76
CA LEU A 219 23.88 23.53 12.78
C LEU A 219 22.39 23.76 12.56
N LYS A 220 21.63 24.02 13.61
CA LYS A 220 20.20 24.35 13.51
C LYS A 220 19.94 25.63 12.71
N VAL A 221 20.68 26.70 12.96
CA VAL A 221 20.58 27.93 12.19
C VAL A 221 20.98 27.72 10.73
N MET A 222 22.04 26.95 10.50
CA MET A 222 22.50 26.57 9.16
C MET A 222 21.43 25.76 8.41
N ALA A 223 20.71 24.87 9.09
CA ALA A 223 19.61 24.11 8.53
C ALA A 223 18.48 25.04 8.04
N VAL A 224 18.09 26.05 8.83
CA VAL A 224 17.06 27.01 8.45
C VAL A 224 17.46 27.83 7.22
N PHE A 225 18.70 28.35 7.17
CA PHE A 225 19.16 29.08 6.00
C PHE A 225 19.30 28.18 4.76
N SER A 226 19.78 26.95 4.93
CA SER A 226 19.90 25.97 3.84
C SER A 226 18.54 25.64 3.22
N GLU A 227 17.53 25.34 4.05
CA GLU A 227 16.17 25.06 3.59
C GLU A 227 15.55 26.29 2.89
N MET A 228 15.78 27.48 3.43
CA MET A 228 15.33 28.72 2.79
C MET A 228 15.99 28.90 1.41
N GLN A 229 17.31 28.63 1.26
CA GLN A 229 18.01 28.74 -0.03
C GLN A 229 17.49 27.73 -1.06
N MET A 230 17.15 26.53 -0.64
CA MET A 230 16.52 25.52 -1.51
C MET A 230 15.15 25.98 -2.03
N ASN A 231 14.43 26.81 -1.28
CA ASN A 231 13.09 27.31 -1.60
C ASN A 231 13.05 28.76 -2.10
N LEU A 232 14.20 29.39 -2.30
CA LEU A 232 14.32 30.81 -2.59
C LEU A 232 13.50 31.30 -3.81
N TYR A 233 13.45 30.45 -4.85
CA TYR A 233 12.70 30.76 -6.09
C TYR A 233 11.19 30.76 -5.91
N ASN A 234 10.67 30.12 -4.86
CA ASN A 234 9.23 30.04 -4.61
C ASN A 234 8.69 31.32 -3.92
N SER A 235 9.59 32.14 -3.33
CA SER A 235 9.23 33.34 -2.52
C SER A 235 8.13 33.04 -1.48
N LEU A 236 8.13 31.84 -0.90
CA LEU A 236 7.20 31.42 0.13
C LEU A 236 7.95 31.20 1.45
N PRO A 237 7.29 31.43 2.60
CA PRO A 237 7.83 31.06 3.89
C PRO A 237 8.16 29.56 3.96
N ILE A 238 9.21 29.19 4.66
CA ILE A 238 9.52 27.81 5.00
C ILE A 238 8.98 27.50 6.40
N THR A 239 8.49 26.27 6.61
CA THR A 239 8.06 25.82 7.95
C THR A 239 9.25 25.30 8.72
N ILE A 240 9.64 25.99 9.80
CA ILE A 240 10.80 25.64 10.64
C ILE A 240 10.43 24.74 11.82
N ALA A 241 9.21 24.84 12.34
CA ALA A 241 8.67 23.89 13.33
C ALA A 241 7.19 23.62 13.06
N LYS A 242 6.78 22.38 13.24
CA LYS A 242 5.41 21.93 13.01
C LYS A 242 4.72 21.60 14.32
N ASN A 243 3.40 21.77 14.33
CA ASN A 243 2.55 21.41 15.46
C ASN A 243 3.10 21.91 16.80
N VAL A 244 3.41 23.22 16.88
CA VAL A 244 3.97 23.81 18.08
C VAL A 244 2.88 24.06 19.13
N PRO A 245 3.19 23.93 20.43
CA PRO A 245 2.25 24.24 21.50
C PRO A 245 1.79 25.69 21.48
N PHE A 246 0.60 25.94 22.03
CA PHE A 246 -0.01 27.27 22.04
C PHE A 246 0.84 28.33 22.81
N GLU A 247 1.64 27.88 23.77
CA GLU A 247 2.62 28.71 24.49
C GLU A 247 3.68 29.29 23.52
N THR A 248 4.14 28.46 22.56
CA THR A 248 5.09 28.88 21.51
C THR A 248 4.43 29.92 20.60
N VAL A 249 3.18 29.69 20.19
CA VAL A 249 2.41 30.65 19.37
C VAL A 249 2.31 31.98 20.06
N THR A 250 1.84 32.00 21.31
CA THR A 250 1.64 33.20 22.10
C THR A 250 2.93 34.00 22.27
N GLU A 251 4.05 33.30 22.51
CA GLU A 251 5.32 33.97 22.73
C GLU A 251 5.91 34.55 21.44
N ILE A 252 5.83 33.85 20.31
CA ILE A 252 6.31 34.32 19.00
C ILE A 252 5.47 35.52 18.55
N GLU A 253 4.14 35.46 18.65
CA GLU A 253 3.25 36.57 18.30
C GLU A 253 3.52 37.81 19.16
N THR A 254 3.67 37.62 20.47
CA THR A 254 3.98 38.74 21.39
C THR A 254 5.33 39.39 21.08
N LYS A 255 6.32 38.61 20.63
CA LYS A 255 7.66 39.05 20.28
C LYS A 255 7.86 39.34 18.80
N SER A 256 6.82 39.32 17.98
CA SER A 256 6.90 39.40 16.51
C SER A 256 7.73 40.58 15.98
N MET A 257 7.71 41.72 16.68
CA MET A 257 8.55 42.88 16.34
C MET A 257 10.05 42.64 16.57
N MET A 258 10.41 41.72 17.47
CA MET A 258 11.81 41.38 17.83
C MET A 258 12.31 40.17 17.06
N LEU A 259 11.42 39.43 16.36
CA LEU A 259 11.70 38.22 15.60
C LEU A 259 11.46 38.43 14.10
N PRO A 260 12.26 39.27 13.42
CA PRO A 260 12.06 39.57 12.01
C PRO A 260 12.14 38.28 11.16
N GLY A 261 11.20 38.12 10.23
CA GLY A 261 11.08 36.96 9.36
C GLY A 261 10.33 35.80 9.95
N MET A 262 10.01 35.82 11.24
CA MET A 262 9.19 34.76 11.87
C MET A 262 7.72 35.08 11.80
N ASP A 263 6.90 34.08 11.60
CA ASP A 263 5.44 34.15 11.55
C ASP A 263 4.81 32.85 12.00
N ILE A 264 3.55 32.88 12.41
CA ILE A 264 2.76 31.68 12.72
C ILE A 264 1.82 31.42 11.56
N SER A 265 1.78 30.16 11.09
CA SER A 265 0.81 29.72 10.11
C SER A 265 -0.09 28.64 10.68
N GLU A 266 -1.38 28.80 10.49
CA GLU A 266 -2.36 27.74 10.74
C GLU A 266 -2.25 26.70 9.64
N SER A 267 -2.37 25.42 10.04
CA SER A 267 -2.33 24.27 9.15
C SER A 267 -3.22 23.17 9.72
N THR A 268 -3.46 22.13 8.96
CA THR A 268 -4.14 20.94 9.44
C THR A 268 -3.17 19.75 9.47
N GLN A 269 -3.32 18.92 10.49
CA GLN A 269 -2.61 17.64 10.61
C GLN A 269 -3.64 16.52 10.65
N ARG A 270 -3.44 15.51 9.79
CA ARG A 270 -4.23 14.28 9.82
C ARG A 270 -3.92 13.50 11.07
N VAL A 271 -4.95 13.14 11.83
CA VAL A 271 -4.85 12.37 13.08
C VAL A 271 -5.77 11.16 13.00
N TYR A 272 -5.28 10.03 13.50
CA TYR A 272 -6.01 8.78 13.63
C TYR A 272 -6.20 8.48 15.13
N PRO A 273 -7.35 8.90 15.73
CA PRO A 273 -7.55 8.84 17.19
C PRO A 273 -7.48 7.43 17.76
N LYS A 274 -7.72 6.42 16.95
CA LYS A 274 -7.66 4.99 17.33
C LYS A 274 -6.34 4.32 17.00
N GLN A 275 -5.34 5.08 16.52
CA GLN A 275 -3.95 4.67 16.26
C GLN A 275 -3.83 3.43 15.37
N THR A 276 -3.87 2.22 15.97
CA THR A 276 -3.65 0.94 15.28
C THR A 276 -4.93 0.28 14.77
N LEU A 277 -6.11 0.77 15.20
CA LEU A 277 -7.39 0.13 14.89
C LEU A 277 -7.70 0.23 13.40
N ALA A 278 -7.97 -0.89 12.76
CA ALA A 278 -8.28 -1.01 11.34
C ALA A 278 -7.24 -0.35 10.41
N ALA A 279 -5.95 -0.35 10.78
CA ALA A 279 -4.91 0.40 10.10
C ALA A 279 -4.84 0.08 8.59
N GLN A 280 -4.86 -1.21 8.20
CA GLN A 280 -4.85 -1.64 6.80
C GLN A 280 -6.14 -1.30 6.03
N VAL A 281 -7.23 -1.00 6.75
CA VAL A 281 -8.52 -0.59 6.16
C VAL A 281 -8.56 0.92 5.97
N ILE A 282 -8.26 1.69 7.01
CA ILE A 282 -8.29 3.14 6.96
C ILE A 282 -7.23 3.65 5.99
N GLY A 283 -6.02 3.08 6.07
CA GLY A 283 -4.88 3.54 5.31
C GLY A 283 -4.32 4.85 5.85
N TYR A 284 -3.45 5.50 5.11
CA TYR A 284 -2.73 6.71 5.53
C TYR A 284 -2.55 7.70 4.39
N ILE A 285 -2.26 8.95 4.76
CA ILE A 285 -1.92 10.00 3.82
C ILE A 285 -0.40 10.17 3.69
N GLY A 286 0.04 10.64 2.56
CA GLY A 286 1.45 10.96 2.32
C GLY A 286 1.63 11.86 1.11
N LYS A 287 2.84 12.36 0.90
CA LYS A 287 3.15 13.20 -0.27
C LYS A 287 2.98 12.41 -1.57
N ILE A 288 2.70 13.14 -2.65
CA ILE A 288 2.62 12.58 -4.00
C ILE A 288 3.97 11.93 -4.34
N PRO A 289 4.00 10.60 -4.65
CA PRO A 289 5.27 9.84 -4.68
C PRO A 289 6.12 10.08 -5.93
N SER A 290 5.53 10.58 -7.01
CA SER A 290 6.23 10.74 -8.28
C SER A 290 5.69 11.89 -9.12
N ARG A 291 6.57 12.43 -9.98
CA ARG A 291 6.18 13.45 -10.94
C ARG A 291 5.10 12.95 -11.92
N THR A 292 5.17 11.70 -12.32
CA THR A 292 4.18 11.08 -13.23
C THR A 292 2.78 11.09 -12.59
N MET A 293 2.67 10.68 -11.33
CA MET A 293 1.40 10.72 -10.61
C MET A 293 0.91 12.16 -10.42
N TRP A 294 1.81 13.09 -10.08
CA TRP A 294 1.44 14.50 -9.96
C TRP A 294 0.88 15.08 -11.25
N LEU A 295 1.45 14.75 -12.42
CA LEU A 295 0.93 15.24 -13.70
C LEU A 295 -0.53 14.82 -13.94
N THR A 296 -0.95 13.64 -13.47
CA THR A 296 -2.36 13.22 -13.56
C THR A 296 -3.25 13.96 -12.57
N LEU A 297 -2.72 14.31 -11.38
CA LEU A 297 -3.44 15.03 -10.34
C LEU A 297 -3.44 16.56 -10.55
N GLN A 298 -2.49 17.09 -11.28
CA GLN A 298 -2.38 18.53 -11.57
C GLN A 298 -3.65 19.08 -12.23
N ALA A 299 -4.26 18.32 -13.15
CA ALA A 299 -5.53 18.67 -13.79
C ALA A 299 -6.70 18.78 -12.79
N LYS A 300 -6.62 18.11 -11.66
CA LYS A 300 -7.59 18.18 -10.55
C LYS A 300 -7.28 19.32 -9.55
N GLY A 301 -6.19 20.05 -9.73
CA GLY A 301 -5.80 21.20 -8.89
C GLY A 301 -4.74 20.93 -7.82
N TYR A 302 -4.15 19.72 -7.81
CA TYR A 302 -3.12 19.37 -6.83
C TYR A 302 -1.78 20.03 -7.13
N SER A 303 -1.15 20.53 -6.10
CA SER A 303 0.25 20.98 -6.11
C SER A 303 1.18 19.79 -5.86
N TYR A 304 2.43 19.86 -6.31
CA TYR A 304 3.39 18.76 -6.16
C TYR A 304 3.65 18.34 -4.69
N ASN A 305 3.58 19.29 -3.78
CA ASN A 305 3.82 19.07 -2.35
C ASN A 305 2.55 18.72 -1.55
N ASP A 306 1.38 18.63 -2.21
CA ASP A 306 0.15 18.25 -1.54
C ASP A 306 0.22 16.79 -1.06
N THR A 307 -0.53 16.49 -0.02
CA THR A 307 -0.72 15.12 0.48
C THR A 307 -1.96 14.47 -0.15
N ILE A 308 -1.87 13.17 -0.36
CA ILE A 308 -2.96 12.34 -0.89
C ILE A 308 -3.09 11.07 -0.04
N GLY A 309 -4.21 10.40 -0.12
CA GLY A 309 -4.36 9.04 0.39
C GLY A 309 -3.40 8.08 -0.33
N ARG A 310 -2.68 7.28 0.44
CA ARG A 310 -1.68 6.35 -0.09
C ARG A 310 -2.17 4.91 -0.11
N ASP A 311 -3.05 4.55 0.81
CA ASP A 311 -3.62 3.22 0.92
C ASP A 311 -5.01 3.27 1.59
N GLY A 312 -5.71 2.13 1.63
CA GLY A 312 -6.99 1.97 2.31
C GLY A 312 -8.09 2.94 1.82
N ILE A 313 -9.00 3.29 2.72
CA ILE A 313 -10.09 4.25 2.47
C ILE A 313 -9.55 5.65 2.14
N GLU A 314 -8.44 6.05 2.78
CA GLU A 314 -7.78 7.33 2.47
C GLU A 314 -7.46 7.43 0.97
N SER A 315 -7.03 6.34 0.34
CA SER A 315 -6.70 6.30 -1.09
C SER A 315 -7.93 6.09 -1.98
N SER A 316 -8.77 5.12 -1.66
CA SER A 316 -9.92 4.77 -2.52
C SER A 316 -10.99 5.84 -2.54
N MET A 317 -11.11 6.64 -1.47
CA MET A 317 -12.06 7.74 -1.33
C MET A 317 -11.40 9.13 -1.46
N GLU A 318 -10.18 9.21 -2.03
CA GLU A 318 -9.43 10.46 -2.19
C GLU A 318 -10.26 11.57 -2.83
N ASP A 319 -10.98 11.30 -3.91
CA ASP A 319 -11.78 12.32 -4.62
C ASP A 319 -12.90 12.93 -3.74
N TRP A 320 -13.37 12.20 -2.73
CA TRP A 320 -14.34 12.69 -1.76
C TRP A 320 -13.73 13.37 -0.55
N LEU A 321 -12.68 12.75 0.01
CA LEU A 321 -12.01 13.21 1.22
C LEU A 321 -11.15 14.46 1.00
N THR A 322 -10.58 14.65 -0.19
CA THR A 322 -9.56 15.68 -0.42
C THR A 322 -10.08 17.10 -0.29
N GLN A 323 -9.29 17.95 0.36
CA GLN A 323 -9.41 19.41 0.37
C GLN A 323 -8.61 20.05 -0.77
N ASN A 324 -7.77 19.28 -1.48
CA ASN A 324 -6.78 19.80 -2.45
C ASN A 324 -7.32 19.96 -3.87
N SER A 325 -8.57 19.62 -4.15
CA SER A 325 -9.15 19.79 -5.47
C SER A 325 -9.37 21.28 -5.82
N SER A 326 -9.32 21.61 -7.12
CA SER A 326 -9.60 22.96 -7.61
C SER A 326 -10.99 23.49 -7.24
N LEU A 327 -11.93 22.58 -6.95
CA LEU A 327 -13.30 22.94 -6.55
C LEU A 327 -13.38 23.34 -5.06
N ARG A 328 -12.40 22.98 -4.24
CA ARG A 328 -12.38 23.15 -2.78
C ARG A 328 -11.32 24.12 -2.31
N LYS A 329 -10.22 24.28 -3.05
CA LYS A 329 -9.20 25.27 -2.71
C LYS A 329 -9.77 26.68 -2.76
N GLY A 330 -9.61 27.40 -1.66
CA GLY A 330 -9.78 28.82 -1.60
C GLY A 330 -8.54 29.56 -2.07
N SER A 331 -8.58 30.87 -2.05
CA SER A 331 -7.44 31.69 -2.41
C SER A 331 -7.49 33.05 -1.71
N ARG A 332 -6.31 33.54 -1.37
CA ARG A 332 -6.09 34.87 -0.84
C ARG A 332 -5.19 35.61 -1.81
N VAL A 333 -5.73 36.61 -2.50
CA VAL A 333 -4.93 37.47 -3.38
C VAL A 333 -4.45 38.66 -2.58
N VAL A 334 -3.13 38.77 -2.46
CA VAL A 334 -2.48 39.83 -1.68
C VAL A 334 -1.59 40.68 -2.57
N GLU A 335 -1.58 41.98 -2.29
CA GLU A 335 -0.59 42.91 -2.85
C GLU A 335 0.65 42.94 -1.95
N ARG A 336 1.83 42.74 -2.55
CA ARG A 336 3.12 42.81 -1.85
C ARG A 336 3.90 44.05 -2.33
N ASN A 337 4.65 44.65 -1.42
CA ASN A 337 5.59 45.69 -1.76
C ASN A 337 6.88 45.11 -2.35
N ASN A 338 7.85 45.98 -2.70
CA ASN A 338 9.14 45.55 -3.26
C ASN A 338 9.97 44.68 -2.30
N TRP A 339 9.59 44.63 -1.01
CA TRP A 339 10.20 43.85 0.07
C TRP A 339 9.43 42.53 0.33
N SER A 340 8.52 42.19 -0.60
CA SER A 340 7.63 41.01 -0.51
C SER A 340 6.70 41.00 0.72
N LYS A 341 6.60 42.12 1.46
CA LYS A 341 5.68 42.24 2.59
C LYS A 341 4.26 42.50 2.07
N ILE A 342 3.28 41.79 2.63
CA ILE A 342 1.86 41.97 2.33
C ILE A 342 1.45 43.40 2.76
N VAL A 343 0.96 44.23 1.81
CA VAL A 343 0.50 45.60 2.03
C VAL A 343 -1.01 45.62 2.23
N ARG A 344 -1.75 44.85 1.44
CA ARG A 344 -3.20 44.69 1.55
C ARG A 344 -3.69 43.40 0.95
N GLU A 345 -4.86 42.95 1.39
CA GLU A 345 -5.62 41.89 0.77
C GLU A 345 -6.53 42.45 -0.32
N ILE A 346 -6.51 41.86 -1.49
CA ILE A 346 -7.30 42.27 -2.65
C ILE A 346 -8.59 41.45 -2.74
N SER A 347 -8.50 40.12 -2.56
CA SER A 347 -9.66 39.25 -2.56
C SER A 347 -9.40 38.02 -1.68
N TYR A 348 -10.47 37.50 -1.15
CA TYR A 348 -10.49 36.25 -0.36
C TYR A 348 -11.59 35.34 -0.88
N THR A 349 -11.23 34.10 -1.16
CA THR A 349 -12.16 33.02 -1.49
C THR A 349 -11.99 31.97 -0.41
N GLU A 350 -13.05 31.69 0.33
CA GLU A 350 -13.03 30.69 1.39
C GLU A 350 -12.80 29.30 0.83
N PRO A 351 -11.90 28.49 1.39
CA PRO A 351 -11.76 27.08 1.04
C PRO A 351 -12.96 26.27 1.60
N SER A 352 -13.31 25.20 0.93
CA SER A 352 -14.29 24.24 1.46
C SER A 352 -13.59 22.96 1.93
N ASP A 353 -14.16 22.33 2.96
CA ASP A 353 -13.65 21.07 3.51
C ASP A 353 -13.97 19.90 2.56
N GLY A 354 -13.22 18.80 2.71
CA GLY A 354 -13.50 17.54 2.07
C GLY A 354 -14.76 16.89 2.64
N ASN A 355 -15.42 16.02 1.85
CA ASN A 355 -16.59 15.29 2.31
C ASN A 355 -16.20 14.17 3.28
N ASN A 356 -17.06 13.90 4.23
CA ASN A 356 -16.90 12.82 5.19
C ASN A 356 -17.29 11.47 4.57
N VAL A 357 -16.56 10.41 4.95
CA VAL A 357 -16.83 9.04 4.54
C VAL A 357 -17.26 8.25 5.76
N LYS A 358 -18.51 7.75 5.72
CA LYS A 358 -19.04 6.85 6.75
C LYS A 358 -18.87 5.41 6.30
N LEU A 359 -18.28 4.58 7.16
CA LEU A 359 -18.06 3.16 6.92
C LEU A 359 -19.20 2.31 7.50
N THR A 360 -19.29 1.07 7.02
CA THR A 360 -20.13 0.03 7.62
C THR A 360 -19.47 -0.63 8.83
N LEU A 361 -18.18 -0.44 9.01
CA LEU A 361 -17.37 -0.96 10.11
C LEU A 361 -17.85 -0.39 11.45
N ASP A 362 -17.97 -1.25 12.46
CA ASP A 362 -18.26 -0.89 13.85
C ASP A 362 -17.00 -1.00 14.70
N VAL A 363 -16.63 0.07 15.39
CA VAL A 363 -15.40 0.14 16.22
C VAL A 363 -15.38 -0.95 17.30
N ASN A 364 -16.52 -1.30 17.89
CA ASN A 364 -16.58 -2.33 18.92
C ASN A 364 -16.33 -3.72 18.32
N TYR A 365 -16.97 -4.04 17.18
CA TYR A 365 -16.75 -5.29 16.45
C TYR A 365 -15.29 -5.40 16.02
N GLN A 366 -14.73 -4.32 15.46
CA GLN A 366 -13.34 -4.26 15.02
C GLN A 366 -12.36 -4.49 16.19
N THR A 367 -12.58 -3.82 17.32
CA THR A 367 -11.72 -3.95 18.51
C THR A 367 -11.72 -5.38 19.05
N VAL A 368 -12.89 -6.01 19.10
CA VAL A 368 -12.99 -7.40 19.58
C VAL A 368 -12.36 -8.36 18.57
N ALA A 369 -12.58 -8.16 17.26
CA ALA A 369 -12.01 -8.99 16.22
C ALA A 369 -10.47 -8.92 16.20
N GLU A 370 -9.88 -7.73 16.34
CA GLU A 370 -8.41 -7.57 16.40
C GLU A 370 -7.80 -8.25 17.63
N ARG A 371 -8.41 -8.09 18.78
CA ARG A 371 -7.95 -8.79 20.01
C ARG A 371 -8.08 -10.30 19.89
N ALA A 372 -9.19 -10.77 19.33
CA ALA A 372 -9.45 -12.18 19.14
C ALA A 372 -8.46 -12.83 18.18
N ILE A 373 -8.18 -12.19 17.02
CA ILE A 373 -7.23 -12.76 16.07
C ILE A 373 -5.79 -12.71 16.58
N ALA A 374 -5.36 -11.62 17.22
CA ALA A 374 -4.04 -11.51 17.83
C ALA A 374 -3.82 -12.61 18.90
N SER A 375 -4.77 -12.78 19.83
CA SER A 375 -4.73 -13.84 20.84
C SER A 375 -4.72 -15.24 20.21
N ASN A 376 -5.46 -15.43 19.12
CA ASN A 376 -5.52 -16.73 18.44
C ASN A 376 -4.22 -17.10 17.74
N VAL A 377 -3.60 -16.15 17.03
CA VAL A 377 -2.29 -16.38 16.38
C VAL A 377 -1.24 -16.75 17.42
N ALA A 378 -1.18 -16.02 18.55
CA ALA A 378 -0.29 -16.36 19.65
C ALA A 378 -0.53 -17.78 20.18
N ARG A 379 -1.79 -18.17 20.45
CA ARG A 379 -2.12 -19.54 20.91
C ARG A 379 -1.71 -20.62 19.90
N ILE A 380 -1.85 -20.34 18.63
CA ILE A 380 -1.46 -21.30 17.57
C ILE A 380 0.06 -21.44 17.57
N ARG A 381 0.79 -20.33 17.61
CA ARG A 381 2.26 -20.32 17.64
C ARG A 381 2.81 -21.05 18.86
N ASP A 382 2.31 -20.75 20.06
CA ASP A 382 2.67 -21.47 21.29
C ASP A 382 2.45 -22.98 21.13
N LYS A 383 1.32 -23.36 20.51
CA LYS A 383 1.02 -24.78 20.25
C LYS A 383 1.97 -25.43 19.26
N GLN A 384 2.37 -24.73 18.20
CA GLN A 384 3.35 -25.22 17.23
C GLN A 384 4.73 -25.41 17.88
N GLU A 385 5.18 -24.43 18.67
CA GLU A 385 6.45 -24.48 19.42
C GLU A 385 6.46 -25.65 20.42
N ASP A 386 5.38 -25.85 21.17
CA ASP A 386 5.21 -26.99 22.08
C ASP A 386 5.28 -28.35 21.34
N LEU A 387 4.68 -28.42 20.15
CA LEU A 387 4.68 -29.65 19.35
C LEU A 387 6.08 -29.98 18.84
N MET A 388 6.83 -28.99 18.37
CA MET A 388 8.17 -29.14 17.80
C MET A 388 9.15 -29.77 18.79
N VAL A 389 8.97 -29.52 20.09
CA VAL A 389 9.81 -30.12 21.15
C VAL A 389 9.23 -31.40 21.74
N SER A 390 8.03 -31.83 21.34
CA SER A 390 7.40 -33.04 21.86
C SER A 390 8.06 -34.30 21.32
N SER A 391 8.38 -35.26 22.21
CA SER A 391 9.01 -36.53 21.82
C SER A 391 8.21 -37.31 20.78
N LYS A 392 6.88 -37.25 20.85
CA LYS A 392 5.98 -37.88 19.90
C LYS A 392 6.10 -37.28 18.49
N TRP A 393 6.06 -35.96 18.36
CA TRP A 393 6.16 -35.31 17.05
C TRP A 393 7.54 -35.54 16.41
N LEU A 394 8.61 -35.50 17.22
CA LEU A 394 9.98 -35.81 16.76
C LEU A 394 10.13 -37.25 16.27
N GLU A 395 9.46 -38.22 16.93
CA GLU A 395 9.47 -39.64 16.52
C GLU A 395 8.63 -39.84 15.24
N ASP A 396 7.40 -39.31 15.20
CA ASP A 396 6.48 -39.42 14.05
C ASP A 396 7.08 -38.78 12.79
N ASN A 397 7.87 -37.71 12.90
CA ASN A 397 8.48 -36.95 11.80
C ASN A 397 9.99 -37.23 11.62
N ARG A 398 10.55 -38.26 12.24
CA ARG A 398 12.00 -38.54 12.24
C ARG A 398 12.61 -38.58 10.84
N THR A 399 11.95 -39.25 9.88
CA THR A 399 12.42 -39.39 8.49
C THR A 399 12.37 -38.02 7.78
N LEU A 400 11.28 -37.28 7.96
CA LEU A 400 11.11 -35.96 7.40
C LEU A 400 12.18 -34.98 7.93
N ILE A 401 12.39 -34.96 9.24
CA ILE A 401 13.40 -34.10 9.88
C ILE A 401 14.81 -34.39 9.35
N ALA A 402 15.11 -35.67 9.05
CA ALA A 402 16.42 -36.07 8.56
C ALA A 402 16.66 -35.77 7.07
N THR A 403 15.59 -35.63 6.27
CA THR A 403 15.65 -35.53 4.79
C THR A 403 15.22 -34.17 4.27
N TYR A 404 14.58 -33.33 5.09
CA TYR A 404 14.07 -32.02 4.67
C TYR A 404 15.19 -30.99 4.61
N ASP A 405 15.16 -30.12 3.62
CA ASP A 405 16.15 -29.06 3.39
C ASP A 405 15.80 -27.82 4.21
N TRP A 406 16.14 -27.84 5.49
CA TRP A 406 15.85 -26.73 6.44
C TRP A 406 16.63 -25.45 6.16
N GLU A 407 17.71 -25.51 5.41
CA GLU A 407 18.51 -24.35 5.04
C GLU A 407 17.81 -23.48 3.99
N HIS A 408 17.22 -24.10 3.00
CA HIS A 408 16.52 -23.39 1.92
C HIS A 408 15.03 -23.18 2.19
N TYR A 409 14.43 -24.03 3.03
CA TYR A 409 13.01 -23.97 3.39
C TYR A 409 12.86 -24.00 4.92
N PRO A 410 13.11 -22.87 5.61
CA PRO A 410 12.92 -22.79 7.07
C PRO A 410 11.44 -22.99 7.42
N LEU A 411 11.19 -23.57 8.60
CA LEU A 411 9.82 -23.79 9.07
C LEU A 411 9.10 -22.47 9.33
N GLU A 412 7.97 -22.28 8.68
CA GLU A 412 7.13 -21.11 8.87
C GLU A 412 6.01 -21.37 9.88
N LEU A 413 6.01 -20.64 10.98
CA LEU A 413 4.99 -20.70 12.02
C LEU A 413 3.97 -19.57 11.87
N ALA A 414 2.85 -19.66 12.59
CA ALA A 414 1.81 -18.65 12.58
C ALA A 414 2.35 -17.28 13.05
N GLU A 415 2.30 -16.27 12.17
CA GLU A 415 2.68 -14.88 12.45
C GLU A 415 1.61 -13.89 12.02
N HIS A 416 0.72 -14.31 11.13
CA HIS A 416 -0.33 -13.47 10.57
C HIS A 416 -1.70 -14.07 10.84
N GLY A 417 -2.71 -13.21 10.87
CA GLY A 417 -4.07 -13.67 10.97
C GLY A 417 -5.07 -12.65 10.45
N VAL A 418 -6.18 -13.15 9.92
CA VAL A 418 -7.29 -12.34 9.43
C VAL A 418 -8.56 -12.79 10.11
N MET A 419 -9.37 -11.83 10.55
CA MET A 419 -10.74 -12.08 10.97
C MET A 419 -11.67 -11.08 10.29
N LEU A 420 -12.67 -11.62 9.58
CA LEU A 420 -13.71 -10.85 8.88
C LEU A 420 -15.05 -11.13 9.53
N VAL A 421 -15.83 -10.07 9.72
CA VAL A 421 -17.22 -10.15 10.17
C VAL A 421 -18.08 -9.35 9.19
N LEU A 422 -19.02 -10.01 8.52
CA LEU A 422 -19.91 -9.40 7.55
C LEU A 422 -21.37 -9.60 8.00
N ASP A 423 -22.24 -8.66 7.61
CA ASP A 423 -23.68 -8.87 7.71
C ASP A 423 -24.25 -9.71 6.55
N MET A 424 -25.54 -9.99 6.57
CA MET A 424 -26.18 -10.84 5.55
C MET A 424 -26.33 -10.20 4.16
N GLN A 425 -25.91 -8.95 4.01
CA GLN A 425 -25.82 -8.22 2.73
C GLN A 425 -24.38 -7.98 2.30
N ALA A 426 -23.42 -8.70 2.92
CA ALA A 426 -21.98 -8.61 2.70
C ALA A 426 -21.38 -7.22 2.98
N ARG A 427 -21.99 -6.43 3.88
CA ARG A 427 -21.38 -5.22 4.42
C ARG A 427 -20.36 -5.61 5.49
N VAL A 428 -19.17 -5.02 5.44
CA VAL A 428 -18.10 -5.33 6.39
C VAL A 428 -18.35 -4.63 7.72
N LEU A 429 -18.58 -5.40 8.77
CA LEU A 429 -18.73 -4.91 10.14
C LEU A 429 -17.39 -4.86 10.90
N ALA A 430 -16.47 -5.79 10.58
CA ALA A 430 -15.08 -5.79 11.02
C ALA A 430 -14.16 -6.46 9.99
N MET A 431 -12.96 -5.92 9.85
CA MET A 431 -11.88 -6.47 9.03
C MET A 431 -10.57 -6.33 9.81
N ALA A 432 -10.26 -7.33 10.63
CA ALA A 432 -9.06 -7.36 11.45
C ALA A 432 -7.94 -8.08 10.73
N ASN A 433 -6.78 -7.43 10.64
CA ASN A 433 -5.52 -7.99 10.19
C ASN A 433 -4.53 -7.97 11.36
N TYR A 434 -3.78 -9.04 11.54
CA TYR A 434 -2.71 -9.13 12.53
C TYR A 434 -1.41 -9.57 11.84
N PRO A 435 -0.26 -8.95 12.15
CA PRO A 435 -0.10 -7.78 13.02
C PRO A 435 -0.61 -6.46 12.41
N THR A 436 -0.80 -5.46 13.26
CA THR A 436 -1.22 -4.10 12.89
C THR A 436 -0.11 -3.09 13.19
N TYR A 437 -0.30 -1.81 12.84
CA TYR A 437 0.69 -0.74 13.03
C TYR A 437 0.02 0.61 13.32
N ASP A 438 0.77 1.56 13.92
CA ASP A 438 0.24 2.89 14.22
C ASP A 438 0.26 3.80 12.97
N LEU A 439 -0.93 4.25 12.55
CA LEU A 439 -1.11 5.17 11.43
C LEU A 439 -0.48 6.54 11.68
N ASN A 440 -0.50 7.04 12.93
CA ASN A 440 0.10 8.32 13.27
C ASN A 440 1.62 8.29 13.12
N ALA A 441 2.26 7.14 13.44
CA ALA A 441 3.70 6.96 13.24
C ALA A 441 4.09 7.08 11.75
N LEU A 442 3.29 6.53 10.84
CA LEU A 442 3.53 6.68 9.40
C LEU A 442 3.43 8.13 8.92
N VAL A 443 2.42 8.86 9.39
CA VAL A 443 2.22 10.28 9.02
C VAL A 443 3.30 11.17 9.62
N ALA A 444 3.73 10.87 10.85
CA ALA A 444 4.83 11.59 11.50
C ALA A 444 6.18 11.38 10.78
N GLY A 445 6.37 10.21 10.16
CA GLY A 445 7.64 9.86 9.53
C GLY A 445 8.73 9.47 10.55
N GLY A 446 9.99 9.52 10.11
CA GLY A 446 11.13 9.21 10.99
C GLY A 446 11.43 7.72 11.13
N ASP A 447 12.04 7.33 12.26
CA ASP A 447 12.53 5.96 12.47
C ASP A 447 11.40 4.95 12.66
N GLU A 448 10.33 5.32 13.35
CA GLU A 448 9.15 4.47 13.55
C GLU A 448 8.46 4.14 12.22
N ALA A 449 8.27 5.14 11.36
CA ALA A 449 7.71 4.90 10.03
C ALA A 449 8.62 3.99 9.19
N ARG A 450 9.95 4.18 9.27
CA ARG A 450 10.92 3.30 8.59
C ARG A 450 10.83 1.87 9.10
N ALA A 451 10.75 1.67 10.41
CA ALA A 451 10.60 0.35 11.02
C ALA A 451 9.32 -0.36 10.52
N ILE A 452 8.18 0.35 10.47
CA ILE A 452 6.92 -0.20 9.92
C ILE A 452 7.08 -0.60 8.45
N LEU A 453 7.72 0.26 7.63
CA LEU A 453 7.87 0.03 6.19
C LEU A 453 8.88 -1.06 5.83
N SER A 454 9.84 -1.36 6.70
CA SER A 454 10.90 -2.36 6.52
C SER A 454 10.69 -3.64 7.34
N ASP A 455 9.54 -3.79 8.00
CA ASP A 455 9.23 -5.00 8.77
C ASP A 455 8.99 -6.19 7.83
N ASP A 456 9.76 -7.26 8.01
CA ASP A 456 9.72 -8.47 7.16
C ASP A 456 8.35 -9.15 7.17
N ARG A 457 7.53 -8.88 8.19
CA ARG A 457 6.15 -9.38 8.29
C ARG A 457 5.16 -8.65 7.37
N ASN A 458 5.61 -7.67 6.58
CA ASN A 458 4.76 -6.92 5.65
C ASN A 458 3.52 -6.31 6.32
N LEU A 459 3.71 -5.56 7.41
CA LEU A 459 2.63 -4.98 8.23
C LEU A 459 1.58 -4.20 7.43
N MET A 460 2.01 -3.58 6.33
CA MET A 460 1.16 -2.77 5.46
C MET A 460 0.19 -3.60 4.59
N LEU A 461 0.48 -4.89 4.40
CA LEU A 461 -0.36 -5.74 3.54
C LEU A 461 -1.71 -6.02 4.21
N ASN A 462 -2.79 -5.67 3.53
CA ASN A 462 -4.13 -6.11 3.94
C ASN A 462 -4.35 -7.56 3.48
N TYR A 463 -4.02 -8.51 4.35
CA TYR A 463 -4.13 -9.95 4.06
C TYR A 463 -5.56 -10.40 3.75
N ALA A 464 -6.57 -9.66 4.21
CA ALA A 464 -7.98 -9.97 3.93
C ALA A 464 -8.33 -9.91 2.44
N ILE A 465 -7.69 -9.01 1.69
CA ILE A 465 -7.98 -8.74 0.27
C ILE A 465 -6.79 -8.98 -0.66
N GLY A 466 -5.56 -8.85 -0.14
CA GLY A 466 -4.31 -8.89 -0.89
C GLY A 466 -3.62 -10.26 -0.90
N SER A 467 -4.06 -11.22 -0.08
CA SER A 467 -3.50 -12.58 -0.05
C SER A 467 -4.47 -13.62 -0.59
N ARG A 468 -3.92 -14.74 -1.09
CA ARG A 468 -4.69 -15.92 -1.52
C ARG A 468 -4.11 -17.16 -0.89
N ALA A 469 -4.99 -18.05 -0.44
CA ALA A 469 -4.59 -19.36 0.09
C ALA A 469 -5.56 -20.47 -0.34
N THR A 470 -5.07 -21.68 -0.31
CA THR A 470 -5.87 -22.88 -0.54
C THR A 470 -6.96 -23.00 0.52
N PRO A 471 -8.27 -23.04 0.15
CA PRO A 471 -9.37 -23.03 1.12
C PRO A 471 -9.54 -24.35 1.89
N GLY A 472 -9.13 -25.46 1.30
CA GLY A 472 -9.38 -26.76 1.88
C GLY A 472 -10.87 -27.03 2.11
N SER A 473 -11.18 -27.70 3.19
CA SER A 473 -12.54 -28.21 3.48
C SER A 473 -13.65 -27.16 3.60
N ILE A 474 -13.34 -25.87 3.67
CA ILE A 474 -14.40 -24.86 3.62
C ILE A 474 -15.05 -24.78 2.23
N PHE A 475 -14.37 -25.22 1.17
CA PHE A 475 -14.93 -25.28 -0.19
C PHE A 475 -16.03 -26.35 -0.34
N LYS A 476 -16.12 -27.33 0.56
CA LYS A 476 -17.09 -28.43 0.53
C LYS A 476 -18.55 -27.98 0.55
N MET A 477 -18.85 -26.81 1.09
CA MET A 477 -20.21 -26.24 1.04
C MET A 477 -20.61 -25.90 -0.39
N VAL A 478 -19.68 -25.37 -1.20
CA VAL A 478 -19.91 -25.11 -2.64
C VAL A 478 -20.13 -26.42 -3.39
N THR A 479 -19.28 -27.41 -3.18
CA THR A 479 -19.39 -28.73 -3.80
C THR A 479 -20.66 -29.44 -3.41
N GLY A 480 -21.04 -29.42 -2.13
CA GLY A 480 -22.25 -30.07 -1.61
C GLY A 480 -23.52 -29.45 -2.15
N PHE A 481 -23.62 -28.11 -2.14
CA PHE A 481 -24.75 -27.42 -2.76
C PHE A 481 -24.84 -27.73 -4.26
N GLY A 482 -23.73 -27.64 -4.99
CA GLY A 482 -23.70 -27.93 -6.42
C GLY A 482 -24.08 -29.37 -6.75
N ALA A 483 -23.69 -30.35 -5.92
CA ALA A 483 -24.07 -31.75 -6.11
C ALA A 483 -25.58 -31.98 -5.90
N LEU A 484 -26.18 -31.35 -4.91
CA LEU A 484 -27.63 -31.41 -4.66
C LEU A 484 -28.41 -30.71 -5.77
N ASP A 485 -28.07 -29.48 -6.08
CA ASP A 485 -28.80 -28.61 -7.02
C ASP A 485 -28.75 -29.15 -8.46
N SER A 486 -27.59 -29.70 -8.89
CA SER A 486 -27.46 -30.36 -10.18
C SER A 486 -28.12 -31.76 -10.25
N GLY A 487 -28.62 -32.29 -9.13
CA GLY A 487 -29.26 -33.56 -9.02
C GLY A 487 -28.33 -34.77 -9.12
N VAL A 488 -27.00 -34.58 -9.08
CA VAL A 488 -26.02 -35.71 -9.09
C VAL A 488 -25.89 -36.40 -7.72
N LEU A 489 -26.41 -35.74 -6.67
CA LEU A 489 -26.54 -36.31 -5.32
C LEU A 489 -27.97 -36.09 -4.84
N LYS A 490 -28.63 -37.14 -4.31
CA LYS A 490 -29.93 -37.01 -3.65
C LYS A 490 -29.75 -36.59 -2.19
N PRO A 491 -30.73 -35.85 -1.60
CA PRO A 491 -30.66 -35.35 -0.22
C PRO A 491 -30.44 -36.41 0.84
N ASP A 492 -30.96 -37.60 0.63
CA ASP A 492 -30.91 -38.76 1.54
C ASP A 492 -29.95 -39.88 1.07
N GLU A 493 -29.19 -39.61 0.01
CA GLU A 493 -28.22 -40.57 -0.49
C GLU A 493 -27.06 -40.75 0.46
N MET A 494 -26.75 -42.03 0.75
CA MET A 494 -25.66 -42.40 1.67
C MET A 494 -24.45 -42.85 0.88
N ILE A 495 -23.29 -42.28 1.18
CA ILE A 495 -21.97 -42.67 0.66
C ILE A 495 -21.12 -43.13 1.85
N SER A 496 -20.47 -44.29 1.71
CA SER A 496 -19.53 -44.79 2.71
C SER A 496 -18.09 -44.55 2.32
N ASP A 497 -17.30 -44.04 3.26
CA ASP A 497 -15.85 -43.84 3.07
C ASP A 497 -15.13 -45.20 3.00
N MET A 498 -14.54 -45.51 1.84
CA MET A 498 -13.77 -46.72 1.58
C MET A 498 -12.25 -46.54 1.85
N GLY A 499 -11.83 -45.39 2.34
CA GLY A 499 -10.46 -44.97 2.65
C GLY A 499 -9.75 -44.31 1.51
N TYR A 500 -9.46 -45.03 0.45
CA TYR A 500 -8.78 -44.52 -0.75
C TYR A 500 -9.77 -44.35 -1.91
N TYR A 501 -9.69 -43.20 -2.58
CA TYR A 501 -10.52 -42.95 -3.75
C TYR A 501 -9.75 -43.31 -5.02
N THR A 502 -10.06 -44.48 -5.57
CA THR A 502 -9.29 -45.12 -6.64
C THR A 502 -9.86 -44.94 -8.04
N ALA A 503 -10.91 -44.12 -8.21
CA ALA A 503 -11.58 -43.94 -9.51
C ALA A 503 -10.65 -43.36 -10.61
N TYR A 504 -9.67 -42.56 -10.23
CA TYR A 504 -8.72 -41.92 -11.16
C TYR A 504 -7.27 -42.35 -10.93
N ASN A 505 -6.98 -43.03 -9.83
CA ASN A 505 -5.64 -43.52 -9.51
C ASN A 505 -5.77 -44.83 -8.70
N SER A 506 -5.41 -45.96 -9.33
CA SER A 506 -5.49 -47.29 -8.72
C SER A 506 -4.29 -47.63 -7.81
N ASP A 507 -3.22 -46.84 -7.84
CA ASP A 507 -2.07 -47.02 -6.97
C ASP A 507 -2.37 -46.45 -5.58
N LEU A 508 -2.56 -47.34 -4.61
CA LEU A 508 -2.90 -46.96 -3.22
C LEU A 508 -1.81 -46.12 -2.52
N SER A 509 -0.58 -46.18 -3.01
CA SER A 509 0.51 -45.37 -2.43
C SER A 509 0.35 -43.84 -2.71
N THR A 510 -0.34 -43.53 -3.82
CA THR A 510 -0.53 -42.17 -4.31
C THR A 510 -2.00 -41.77 -4.50
N ALA A 511 -2.94 -42.71 -4.32
CA ALA A 511 -4.38 -42.44 -4.43
C ALA A 511 -4.86 -41.48 -3.35
N PRO A 512 -5.75 -40.52 -3.67
CA PRO A 512 -6.34 -39.64 -2.68
C PRO A 512 -7.06 -40.43 -1.57
N LYS A 513 -6.85 -40.02 -0.31
CA LYS A 513 -7.43 -40.68 0.86
C LYS A 513 -8.19 -39.70 1.75
N CYS A 514 -9.10 -40.23 2.55
CA CYS A 514 -9.72 -39.44 3.60
C CYS A 514 -8.72 -39.11 4.72
N TRP A 515 -8.99 -38.06 5.46
CA TRP A 515 -8.12 -37.63 6.56
C TRP A 515 -8.25 -38.53 7.80
N ILE A 516 -9.36 -39.26 7.96
CA ILE A 516 -9.59 -40.13 9.11
C ILE A 516 -8.71 -41.36 9.04
N SER A 517 -8.13 -41.77 10.17
CA SER A 517 -7.33 -42.98 10.26
C SER A 517 -8.18 -44.25 10.09
N GLU A 518 -7.57 -45.35 9.60
CA GLU A 518 -8.26 -46.63 9.33
C GLU A 518 -9.03 -47.17 10.53
N GLY A 519 -8.50 -47.01 11.76
CA GLY A 519 -9.15 -47.53 12.98
C GLY A 519 -10.47 -46.83 13.34
N TYR A 520 -10.72 -45.63 12.79
CA TYR A 520 -11.92 -44.84 13.04
C TYR A 520 -12.80 -44.63 11.82
N ARG A 521 -12.50 -45.31 10.68
CA ARG A 521 -13.21 -45.17 9.40
C ARG A 521 -14.71 -45.45 9.52
N SER A 522 -15.13 -46.36 10.43
CA SER A 522 -16.55 -46.66 10.67
C SER A 522 -17.39 -45.41 11.04
N GLN A 523 -16.78 -44.33 11.54
CA GLN A 523 -17.46 -43.07 11.78
C GLN A 523 -17.88 -42.38 10.47
N HIS A 524 -17.28 -42.72 9.34
CA HIS A 524 -17.58 -42.18 8.01
C HIS A 524 -18.35 -43.16 7.13
N TYR A 525 -19.00 -44.19 7.71
CA TYR A 525 -19.89 -45.09 6.98
C TYR A 525 -21.32 -44.49 6.94
N TYR A 526 -22.00 -44.70 5.82
CA TYR A 526 -23.39 -44.34 5.59
C TYR A 526 -23.69 -42.82 5.86
N GLN A 527 -22.85 -41.95 5.31
CA GLN A 527 -23.00 -40.52 5.45
C GLN A 527 -23.88 -39.95 4.35
N THR A 528 -24.86 -39.10 4.72
CA THR A 528 -25.53 -38.18 3.82
C THR A 528 -24.70 -36.88 3.71
N ILE A 529 -25.17 -35.87 2.95
CA ILE A 529 -24.51 -34.57 2.86
C ILE A 529 -24.36 -33.88 4.23
N VAL A 530 -25.28 -34.14 5.16
CA VAL A 530 -25.25 -33.56 6.52
C VAL A 530 -24.04 -34.07 7.30
N GLU A 531 -23.91 -35.41 7.42
CA GLU A 531 -22.78 -36.05 8.13
C GLU A 531 -21.46 -35.80 7.35
N GLY A 532 -21.48 -35.80 6.04
CA GLY A 532 -20.32 -35.51 5.19
C GLY A 532 -19.74 -34.14 5.46
N LEU A 533 -20.58 -33.12 5.74
CA LEU A 533 -20.15 -31.76 6.14
C LEU A 533 -19.69 -31.73 7.59
N GLU A 534 -20.45 -32.34 8.51
CA GLU A 534 -20.17 -32.42 9.95
C GLU A 534 -18.78 -33.01 10.21
N HIS A 535 -18.53 -34.19 9.65
CA HIS A 535 -17.28 -34.95 9.76
C HIS A 535 -16.20 -34.46 8.79
N SER A 536 -16.55 -33.57 7.88
CA SER A 536 -15.62 -33.08 6.83
C SER A 536 -14.99 -34.23 6.00
N CYS A 537 -15.78 -35.25 5.62
CA CYS A 537 -15.31 -36.47 4.94
C CYS A 537 -14.76 -36.13 3.54
N ASN A 538 -13.47 -36.36 3.30
CA ASN A 538 -12.89 -36.12 1.97
C ASN A 538 -13.46 -37.10 0.93
N TYR A 539 -13.62 -38.37 1.25
CA TYR A 539 -14.11 -39.40 0.35
C TYR A 539 -15.51 -39.03 -0.20
N PHE A 540 -16.42 -38.57 0.69
CA PHE A 540 -17.76 -38.14 0.29
C PHE A 540 -17.69 -37.03 -0.76
N PHE A 541 -16.83 -36.04 -0.55
CA PHE A 541 -16.71 -34.90 -1.47
C PHE A 541 -15.85 -35.21 -2.71
N TYR A 542 -14.96 -36.21 -2.69
CA TYR A 542 -14.34 -36.73 -3.90
C TYR A 542 -15.41 -37.33 -4.83
N GLU A 543 -16.35 -38.10 -4.29
CA GLU A 543 -17.45 -38.68 -5.06
C GLU A 543 -18.38 -37.57 -5.61
N CYS A 544 -18.74 -36.59 -4.79
CA CYS A 544 -19.53 -35.45 -5.27
C CYS A 544 -18.81 -34.69 -6.41
N GLY A 545 -17.51 -34.42 -6.26
CA GLY A 545 -16.70 -33.77 -7.28
C GLY A 545 -16.56 -34.59 -8.57
N SER A 546 -16.37 -35.88 -8.44
CA SER A 546 -16.32 -36.81 -9.57
C SER A 546 -17.62 -36.79 -10.40
N ARG A 547 -18.78 -36.81 -9.74
CA ARG A 547 -20.10 -36.76 -10.40
C ARG A 547 -20.43 -35.36 -10.98
N LEU A 548 -19.98 -34.29 -10.34
CA LEU A 548 -20.14 -32.93 -10.87
C LEU A 548 -19.30 -32.70 -12.13
N GLY A 549 -18.06 -33.18 -12.10
CA GLY A 549 -17.06 -32.85 -13.10
C GLY A 549 -16.54 -31.40 -12.98
N GLU A 550 -15.47 -31.12 -13.71
CA GLU A 550 -14.79 -29.82 -13.70
C GLU A 550 -15.74 -28.64 -13.98
N THR A 551 -16.47 -28.72 -15.07
CA THR A 551 -17.29 -27.60 -15.59
C THR A 551 -18.35 -27.14 -14.59
N ARG A 552 -19.15 -28.09 -14.04
CA ARG A 552 -20.18 -27.73 -13.06
C ARG A 552 -19.60 -27.24 -11.75
N LEU A 553 -18.51 -27.88 -11.29
CA LEU A 553 -17.83 -27.45 -10.07
C LEU A 553 -17.34 -26.00 -10.19
N TYR A 554 -16.72 -25.64 -11.33
CA TYR A 554 -16.32 -24.27 -11.62
C TYR A 554 -17.52 -23.31 -11.73
N GLN A 555 -18.61 -23.73 -12.38
CA GLN A 555 -19.82 -22.92 -12.50
C GLN A 555 -20.45 -22.59 -11.14
N TYR A 556 -20.55 -23.58 -10.23
CA TYR A 556 -21.04 -23.32 -8.87
C TYR A 556 -20.11 -22.41 -8.07
N ALA A 557 -18.80 -22.61 -8.17
CA ALA A 557 -17.86 -21.69 -7.56
C ALA A 557 -17.99 -20.26 -8.07
N ALA A 558 -18.21 -20.08 -9.37
CA ALA A 558 -18.50 -18.79 -9.99
C ALA A 558 -19.84 -18.21 -9.50
N ALA A 559 -20.88 -19.04 -9.39
CA ALA A 559 -22.19 -18.64 -8.90
C ALA A 559 -22.14 -18.13 -7.45
N PHE A 560 -21.28 -18.71 -6.59
CA PHE A 560 -20.96 -18.20 -5.25
C PHE A 560 -20.02 -16.99 -5.25
N GLY A 561 -19.58 -16.53 -6.43
CA GLY A 561 -18.72 -15.36 -6.58
C GLY A 561 -17.23 -15.61 -6.34
N LEU A 562 -16.75 -16.86 -6.23
CA LEU A 562 -15.35 -17.19 -5.96
C LEU A 562 -14.39 -17.00 -7.14
N THR A 563 -14.86 -16.62 -8.32
CA THR A 563 -14.03 -16.44 -9.52
C THR A 563 -13.85 -14.97 -9.91
N SER A 564 -14.43 -14.05 -9.16
CA SER A 564 -14.40 -12.61 -9.42
C SER A 564 -13.93 -11.83 -8.18
N LYS A 565 -13.44 -10.61 -8.38
CA LYS A 565 -13.25 -9.67 -7.27
C LYS A 565 -14.57 -9.43 -6.56
N THR A 566 -14.49 -9.09 -5.28
CA THR A 566 -15.71 -8.88 -4.46
C THR A 566 -16.36 -7.53 -4.69
N GLY A 567 -15.61 -6.57 -5.25
CA GLY A 567 -16.05 -5.21 -5.47
C GLY A 567 -15.94 -4.31 -4.24
N ILE A 568 -15.18 -4.74 -3.22
CA ILE A 568 -14.94 -3.95 -2.02
C ILE A 568 -14.29 -2.60 -2.34
N ASP A 569 -14.67 -1.56 -1.61
CA ASP A 569 -14.20 -0.17 -1.78
C ASP A 569 -12.75 0.06 -1.32
N LEU A 570 -11.88 -0.94 -1.37
CA LEU A 570 -10.47 -0.86 -0.98
C LEU A 570 -9.53 -1.14 -2.15
N PRO A 571 -8.37 -0.49 -2.22
CA PRO A 571 -7.37 -0.78 -3.24
C PRO A 571 -6.66 -2.11 -2.94
N GLY A 572 -6.04 -2.71 -3.96
CA GLY A 572 -5.17 -3.87 -3.78
C GLY A 572 -5.89 -5.22 -3.72
N GLU A 573 -7.22 -5.29 -3.92
CA GLU A 573 -7.92 -6.57 -3.97
C GLU A 573 -7.38 -7.46 -5.10
N VAL A 574 -6.98 -8.68 -4.76
CA VAL A 574 -6.60 -9.72 -5.74
C VAL A 574 -7.76 -10.67 -6.01
N ARG A 575 -7.83 -11.21 -7.22
CA ARG A 575 -8.88 -12.14 -7.63
C ARG A 575 -8.59 -13.55 -7.10
N SER A 576 -9.57 -14.23 -6.55
CA SER A 576 -9.49 -15.67 -6.24
C SER A 576 -9.38 -16.50 -7.52
N VAL A 577 -8.75 -17.66 -7.41
CA VAL A 577 -8.50 -18.62 -8.50
C VAL A 577 -9.15 -19.94 -8.13
N VAL A 578 -10.05 -20.42 -8.98
CA VAL A 578 -10.71 -21.75 -8.80
C VAL A 578 -10.21 -22.69 -9.88
N GLY A 579 -9.88 -23.92 -9.51
CA GLY A 579 -9.29 -24.91 -10.38
C GLY A 579 -10.19 -25.30 -11.56
N SER A 580 -9.63 -25.21 -12.77
CA SER A 580 -10.18 -25.65 -14.03
C SER A 580 -9.06 -25.80 -15.07
N GLN A 581 -9.34 -26.35 -16.26
CA GLN A 581 -8.35 -26.38 -17.34
C GLN A 581 -7.81 -24.98 -17.67
N ASN A 582 -8.70 -23.99 -17.81
CA ASN A 582 -8.30 -22.64 -18.15
C ASN A 582 -7.51 -21.94 -17.03
N THR A 583 -7.76 -22.32 -15.79
CA THR A 583 -6.97 -21.84 -14.63
C THR A 583 -5.58 -22.48 -14.59
N LEU A 584 -5.52 -23.78 -14.90
CA LEU A 584 -4.26 -24.53 -14.92
C LEU A 584 -3.40 -24.10 -16.10
N TYR A 585 -4.00 -24.03 -17.29
CA TYR A 585 -3.40 -23.52 -18.52
C TYR A 585 -4.47 -23.06 -19.51
N ASP A 586 -4.43 -21.80 -19.91
CA ASP A 586 -5.30 -21.20 -20.93
C ASP A 586 -4.52 -21.02 -22.24
N PRO A 587 -4.80 -21.83 -23.28
CA PRO A 587 -4.10 -21.75 -24.57
C PRO A 587 -4.33 -20.42 -25.31
N THR A 588 -5.38 -19.67 -24.96
CA THR A 588 -5.68 -18.36 -25.60
C THR A 588 -4.82 -17.24 -25.08
N LYS A 589 -4.14 -17.45 -23.94
CA LYS A 589 -3.27 -16.47 -23.31
C LYS A 589 -1.79 -16.75 -23.64
N PRO A 590 -0.93 -15.70 -23.74
CA PRO A 590 0.50 -15.92 -23.85
C PRO A 590 1.05 -16.61 -22.61
N VAL A 591 2.16 -17.33 -22.78
CA VAL A 591 2.89 -17.93 -21.65
C VAL A 591 3.90 -16.89 -21.14
N GLY A 592 3.51 -16.15 -20.10
CA GLY A 592 4.33 -15.10 -19.45
C GLY A 592 3.86 -14.83 -18.02
N GLU A 593 4.71 -14.15 -17.24
CA GLU A 593 4.52 -13.99 -15.77
C GLU A 593 3.16 -13.47 -15.33
N SER A 594 2.50 -12.62 -16.11
CA SER A 594 1.24 -11.99 -15.71
C SER A 594 0.01 -12.43 -16.52
N SER A 595 0.17 -13.36 -17.47
CA SER A 595 -0.90 -13.71 -18.43
C SER A 595 -1.71 -14.93 -18.01
N GLN A 596 -1.10 -15.88 -17.30
CA GLN A 596 -1.75 -17.10 -16.82
C GLN A 596 -2.16 -16.94 -15.35
N ASP A 597 -3.17 -17.70 -14.90
CA ASP A 597 -3.68 -17.62 -13.53
C ASP A 597 -2.78 -18.30 -12.49
N THR A 598 -1.87 -19.19 -12.95
CA THR A 598 -0.89 -19.90 -12.12
C THR A 598 0.52 -19.81 -12.73
N SER A 599 1.54 -20.09 -11.94
CA SER A 599 2.94 -20.19 -12.42
C SER A 599 3.26 -21.49 -13.18
N ARG A 600 2.40 -22.51 -13.10
CA ARG A 600 2.64 -23.81 -13.71
C ARG A 600 2.94 -23.75 -15.21
N PRO A 601 2.18 -23.02 -16.04
CA PRO A 601 2.44 -22.94 -17.47
C PRO A 601 3.83 -22.39 -17.83
N ILE A 602 4.33 -21.38 -17.11
CA ILE A 602 5.67 -20.83 -17.39
C ILE A 602 6.78 -21.80 -16.98
N ILE A 603 6.58 -22.55 -15.89
CA ILE A 603 7.51 -23.62 -15.47
C ILE A 603 7.58 -24.70 -16.53
N VAL A 604 6.43 -25.23 -16.98
CA VAL A 604 6.33 -26.26 -18.02
C VAL A 604 6.94 -25.77 -19.34
N PHE A 605 6.61 -24.56 -19.76
CA PHE A 605 7.17 -23.95 -20.96
C PHE A 605 8.70 -23.90 -20.96
N ASN A 606 9.29 -23.39 -19.87
CA ASN A 606 10.74 -23.31 -19.74
C ASN A 606 11.39 -24.70 -19.62
N SER A 607 10.72 -25.66 -18.96
CA SER A 607 11.20 -27.04 -18.87
C SER A 607 11.24 -27.70 -20.25
N ILE A 608 10.20 -27.56 -21.05
CA ILE A 608 10.16 -28.09 -22.43
C ILE A 608 11.27 -27.45 -23.28
N LYS A 609 11.41 -26.10 -23.24
CA LYS A 609 12.47 -25.40 -23.98
C LYS A 609 13.86 -25.92 -23.61
N SER A 610 14.16 -25.98 -22.30
CA SER A 610 15.45 -26.46 -21.79
C SER A 610 15.72 -27.91 -22.19
N HIS A 611 14.72 -28.77 -22.08
CA HIS A 611 14.82 -30.18 -22.47
C HIS A 611 15.10 -30.33 -23.98
N LEU A 612 14.30 -29.67 -24.84
CA LEU A 612 14.44 -29.76 -26.28
C LEU A 612 15.79 -29.17 -26.76
N LYS A 613 16.27 -28.09 -26.14
CA LYS A 613 17.59 -27.51 -26.40
C LYS A 613 18.69 -28.54 -26.11
N LYS A 614 18.69 -29.13 -24.91
CA LYS A 614 19.65 -30.18 -24.51
C LYS A 614 19.62 -31.40 -25.45
N CYS A 615 18.42 -31.81 -25.89
CA CYS A 615 18.27 -32.91 -26.87
C CYS A 615 18.91 -32.55 -28.21
N GLY A 616 18.77 -31.33 -28.72
CA GLY A 616 19.43 -30.82 -29.93
C GLY A 616 20.94 -30.80 -29.79
N GLU A 617 21.44 -30.14 -28.74
CA GLU A 617 22.89 -30.01 -28.49
C GLU A 617 23.58 -31.38 -28.39
N SER A 618 22.96 -32.39 -27.81
CA SER A 618 23.47 -33.77 -27.69
C SER A 618 23.69 -34.46 -29.06
N ARG A 619 23.13 -33.93 -30.13
CA ARG A 619 23.25 -34.39 -31.52
C ARG A 619 23.85 -33.37 -32.46
N GLY A 620 24.45 -32.27 -31.91
CA GLY A 620 25.09 -31.22 -32.70
C GLY A 620 24.13 -30.33 -33.48
N MET A 621 22.87 -30.22 -33.01
CA MET A 621 21.85 -29.34 -33.55
C MET A 621 21.65 -28.15 -32.61
N GLU A 622 21.69 -26.94 -33.15
CA GLU A 622 21.40 -25.72 -32.40
C GLU A 622 20.03 -25.17 -32.83
N TYR A 623 19.22 -24.84 -31.86
CA TYR A 623 17.92 -24.22 -32.08
C TYR A 623 17.92 -22.81 -31.49
N ASP A 624 17.43 -21.84 -32.25
CA ASP A 624 17.21 -20.49 -31.72
C ASP A 624 16.04 -20.49 -30.72
N ASP A 625 16.00 -19.46 -29.87
CA ASP A 625 15.03 -19.35 -28.77
C ASP A 625 13.59 -19.16 -29.29
N GLU A 626 13.41 -18.54 -30.44
CA GLU A 626 12.11 -18.32 -31.08
C GLU A 626 11.49 -19.64 -31.52
N ARG A 627 12.26 -20.48 -32.20
CA ARG A 627 11.80 -21.84 -32.62
C ARG A 627 11.50 -22.75 -31.43
N LEU A 628 12.34 -22.71 -30.39
CA LEU A 628 12.09 -23.47 -29.16
C LEU A 628 10.82 -22.99 -28.47
N SER A 629 10.58 -21.66 -28.43
CA SER A 629 9.40 -21.07 -27.83
C SER A 629 8.13 -21.41 -28.61
N SER A 630 8.15 -21.33 -29.94
CA SER A 630 7.04 -21.74 -30.81
C SER A 630 6.71 -23.22 -30.62
N CYS A 631 7.72 -24.09 -30.64
CA CYS A 631 7.53 -25.53 -30.45
C CYS A 631 6.95 -25.85 -29.07
N ALA A 632 7.49 -25.26 -27.99
CA ALA A 632 7.01 -25.49 -26.64
C ALA A 632 5.54 -25.04 -26.49
N LYS A 633 5.18 -23.86 -26.98
CA LYS A 633 3.79 -23.37 -26.95
C LYS A 633 2.85 -24.29 -27.72
N ARG A 634 3.25 -24.74 -28.92
CA ARG A 634 2.45 -25.64 -29.77
C ARG A 634 2.25 -27.01 -29.12
N LEU A 635 3.27 -27.54 -28.43
CA LEU A 635 3.17 -28.78 -27.64
C LEU A 635 2.19 -28.63 -26.47
N MET A 636 2.25 -27.51 -25.75
CA MET A 636 1.32 -27.22 -24.66
C MET A 636 -0.12 -27.07 -25.16
N ASP A 637 -0.34 -26.35 -26.26
CA ASP A 637 -1.67 -26.16 -26.86
C ASP A 637 -2.23 -27.49 -27.33
N MET A 638 -1.41 -28.33 -27.94
CA MET A 638 -1.77 -29.67 -28.37
C MET A 638 -2.25 -30.54 -27.20
N ALA A 639 -1.59 -30.46 -26.05
CA ALA A 639 -2.00 -31.25 -24.88
C ALA A 639 -3.41 -30.92 -24.39
N VAL A 640 -3.85 -29.67 -24.55
CA VAL A 640 -5.22 -29.26 -24.18
C VAL A 640 -6.23 -29.60 -25.26
N ALA A 641 -5.86 -29.39 -26.53
CA ALA A 641 -6.77 -29.54 -27.66
C ALA A 641 -7.11 -30.99 -28.03
N TYR A 642 -6.21 -31.93 -27.71
CA TYR A 642 -6.33 -33.34 -28.16
C TYR A 642 -6.41 -34.29 -26.97
N PRO A 643 -7.06 -35.46 -27.18
CA PRO A 643 -7.05 -36.53 -26.19
C PRO A 643 -5.66 -37.14 -26.02
N GLU A 644 -5.33 -37.55 -24.80
CA GLU A 644 -4.03 -38.07 -24.41
C GLU A 644 -3.54 -39.25 -25.29
N SER A 645 -4.47 -40.10 -25.75
CA SER A 645 -4.18 -41.24 -26.65
C SER A 645 -3.52 -40.81 -27.97
N SER A 646 -3.66 -39.56 -28.40
CA SER A 646 -3.08 -39.05 -29.64
C SER A 646 -1.79 -38.21 -29.42
N TRP A 647 -1.41 -37.94 -28.17
CA TRP A 647 -0.30 -37.04 -27.89
C TRP A 647 1.03 -37.47 -28.48
N VAL A 648 1.38 -38.74 -28.36
CA VAL A 648 2.69 -39.24 -28.83
C VAL A 648 2.87 -39.01 -30.33
N GLU A 649 1.83 -39.17 -31.14
CA GLU A 649 1.88 -38.95 -32.59
C GLU A 649 1.92 -37.49 -32.92
N ASN A 650 1.11 -36.67 -32.24
CA ASN A 650 1.10 -35.22 -32.41
C ASN A 650 2.43 -34.59 -31.98
N MET A 651 3.02 -34.99 -30.85
CA MET A 651 4.34 -34.52 -30.41
C MET A 651 5.41 -34.82 -31.46
N ARG A 652 5.45 -36.04 -32.02
CA ARG A 652 6.40 -36.42 -33.09
C ARG A 652 6.26 -35.49 -34.28
N THR A 653 5.04 -35.20 -34.71
CA THR A 653 4.75 -34.31 -35.83
C THR A 653 5.22 -32.89 -35.53
N ILE A 654 4.88 -32.35 -34.36
CA ILE A 654 5.29 -30.97 -33.96
C ILE A 654 6.80 -30.82 -33.87
N LEU A 655 7.51 -31.80 -33.28
CA LEU A 655 8.96 -31.78 -33.16
C LEU A 655 9.68 -31.85 -34.52
N MET A 656 9.14 -32.62 -35.48
CA MET A 656 9.68 -32.68 -36.85
C MET A 656 9.40 -31.37 -37.63
N GLU A 657 8.20 -30.79 -37.49
CA GLU A 657 7.81 -29.58 -38.20
C GLU A 657 8.51 -28.33 -37.67
N GLU A 658 8.51 -28.14 -36.37
CA GLU A 658 9.03 -26.89 -35.73
C GLU A 658 10.55 -26.89 -35.63
N LEU A 659 11.15 -28.03 -35.27
CA LEU A 659 12.57 -28.11 -34.97
C LEU A 659 13.36 -28.89 -36.03
N ASN A 660 12.73 -29.40 -37.09
CA ASN A 660 13.34 -30.34 -38.06
C ASN A 660 14.06 -31.50 -37.40
N MET A 661 13.52 -32.01 -36.26
CA MET A 661 14.14 -33.13 -35.57
C MET A 661 14.14 -34.39 -36.43
N PRO A 662 15.28 -35.13 -36.54
CA PRO A 662 15.31 -36.37 -37.29
C PRO A 662 14.40 -37.45 -36.71
N ARG A 663 13.83 -38.32 -37.55
CA ARG A 663 13.00 -39.42 -37.10
C ARG A 663 13.66 -40.27 -36.01
N SER A 664 14.96 -40.52 -36.09
CA SER A 664 15.71 -41.26 -35.08
C SER A 664 15.67 -40.64 -33.70
N MET A 665 15.48 -39.29 -33.57
CA MET A 665 15.33 -38.60 -32.31
C MET A 665 13.89 -38.60 -31.80
N VAL A 666 12.92 -38.27 -32.64
CA VAL A 666 11.51 -38.23 -32.25
C VAL A 666 10.89 -39.58 -31.95
N TYR A 667 11.55 -40.67 -32.39
CA TYR A 667 11.19 -42.03 -32.00
C TYR A 667 12.04 -42.55 -30.83
N SER A 668 12.92 -41.73 -30.25
CA SER A 668 13.63 -42.02 -29.00
C SER A 668 12.69 -41.87 -27.81
N ASN A 669 12.66 -42.87 -26.94
CA ASN A 669 11.80 -42.81 -25.74
C ASN A 669 12.10 -41.60 -24.83
N SER A 670 13.37 -41.19 -24.69
CA SER A 670 13.74 -40.11 -23.79
C SER A 670 13.11 -38.76 -24.18
N VAL A 671 13.17 -38.37 -25.48
CA VAL A 671 12.60 -37.11 -25.95
C VAL A 671 11.08 -37.05 -25.75
N ILE A 672 10.40 -38.14 -26.11
CA ILE A 672 8.94 -38.20 -26.04
C ILE A 672 8.44 -38.33 -24.59
N THR A 673 9.07 -39.19 -23.76
CA THR A 673 8.63 -39.43 -22.39
C THR A 673 8.76 -38.18 -21.53
N ASP A 674 9.91 -37.48 -21.61
CA ASP A 674 10.11 -36.26 -20.81
C ASP A 674 9.18 -35.14 -21.28
N THR A 675 9.03 -34.94 -22.62
CA THR A 675 8.07 -33.98 -23.15
C THR A 675 6.62 -34.32 -22.72
N TYR A 676 6.25 -35.59 -22.76
CA TYR A 676 4.94 -36.06 -22.31
C TYR A 676 4.70 -35.72 -20.83
N ASN A 677 5.68 -35.99 -19.98
CA ASN A 677 5.57 -35.71 -18.55
C ASN A 677 5.37 -34.19 -18.31
N TYR A 678 6.12 -33.35 -18.99
CA TYR A 678 5.95 -31.88 -18.85
C TYR A 678 4.56 -31.39 -19.27
N ILE A 679 4.06 -31.82 -20.45
CA ILE A 679 2.75 -31.39 -20.93
C ILE A 679 1.60 -31.96 -20.13
N ASN A 680 1.78 -33.12 -19.48
CA ASN A 680 0.78 -33.72 -18.60
C ASN A 680 0.54 -32.86 -17.35
N ASP A 681 1.54 -32.08 -16.90
CA ASP A 681 1.42 -31.20 -15.76
C ASP A 681 0.45 -30.02 -15.98
N ILE A 682 0.09 -29.73 -17.23
CA ILE A 682 -0.87 -28.66 -17.58
C ILE A 682 -2.20 -29.20 -18.11
N LYS A 683 -2.39 -30.50 -18.11
CA LYS A 683 -3.66 -31.14 -18.51
C LYS A 683 -4.54 -31.37 -17.29
N TRP A 684 -5.74 -30.85 -17.35
CA TRP A 684 -6.74 -31.12 -16.32
C TRP A 684 -7.25 -32.55 -16.38
N GLY A 685 -7.29 -33.24 -15.24
CA GLY A 685 -7.76 -34.61 -15.13
C GLY A 685 -8.76 -34.80 -13.98
N GLY A 686 -9.28 -36.02 -13.85
CA GLY A 686 -10.22 -36.35 -12.77
C GLY A 686 -9.64 -36.19 -11.37
N SER A 687 -8.34 -36.45 -11.21
CA SER A 687 -7.66 -36.24 -9.92
C SER A 687 -7.66 -34.76 -9.49
N GLN A 688 -7.41 -33.83 -10.41
CA GLN A 688 -7.49 -32.41 -10.12
C GLN A 688 -8.93 -31.99 -9.77
N THR A 689 -9.94 -32.57 -10.46
CA THR A 689 -11.35 -32.26 -10.18
C THR A 689 -11.75 -32.65 -8.76
N ILE A 690 -11.43 -33.88 -8.33
CA ILE A 690 -11.79 -34.31 -6.97
C ILE A 690 -11.02 -33.60 -5.88
N LEU A 691 -9.76 -33.23 -6.13
CA LEU A 691 -8.99 -32.38 -5.20
C LEU A 691 -9.58 -30.96 -5.12
N THR A 692 -10.00 -30.39 -6.26
CA THR A 692 -10.69 -29.08 -6.27
C THR A 692 -12.02 -29.14 -5.50
N ALA A 693 -12.75 -30.26 -5.54
CA ALA A 693 -14.00 -30.44 -4.81
C ALA A 693 -13.85 -30.33 -3.28
N ILE A 694 -12.66 -30.57 -2.76
CA ILE A 694 -12.31 -30.38 -1.35
C ILE A 694 -11.49 -29.10 -1.10
N GLY A 695 -11.41 -28.20 -2.11
CA GLY A 695 -10.73 -26.92 -2.01
C GLY A 695 -9.20 -27.02 -2.03
N GLN A 696 -8.64 -27.98 -2.75
CA GLN A 696 -7.21 -28.19 -2.99
C GLN A 696 -6.88 -28.05 -4.49
N SER A 697 -5.81 -28.66 -4.97
CA SER A 697 -5.25 -28.49 -6.31
C SER A 697 -4.72 -27.05 -6.48
N VAL A 698 -5.01 -26.40 -7.61
CA VAL A 698 -4.59 -25.02 -7.92
C VAL A 698 -5.58 -23.95 -7.40
N THR A 699 -6.59 -24.35 -6.62
CA THR A 699 -7.58 -23.44 -6.07
C THR A 699 -6.99 -22.61 -4.95
N THR A 700 -7.02 -21.29 -5.10
CA THR A 700 -6.62 -20.32 -4.07
C THR A 700 -7.63 -19.19 -3.98
N VAL A 701 -8.04 -18.85 -2.78
CA VAL A 701 -9.09 -17.86 -2.51
C VAL A 701 -8.62 -16.76 -1.57
N THR A 702 -9.15 -15.57 -1.72
CA THR A 702 -8.93 -14.48 -0.76
C THR A 702 -9.88 -14.62 0.42
N PRO A 703 -9.47 -14.24 1.66
CA PRO A 703 -10.37 -14.27 2.82
C PRO A 703 -11.68 -13.49 2.59
N ILE A 704 -11.61 -12.36 1.89
CA ILE A 704 -12.82 -11.55 1.61
C ILE A 704 -13.78 -12.26 0.64
N ALA A 705 -13.28 -13.00 -0.37
CA ALA A 705 -14.13 -13.80 -1.24
C ALA A 705 -14.75 -14.98 -0.48
N VAL A 706 -14.02 -15.57 0.48
CA VAL A 706 -14.55 -16.56 1.40
C VAL A 706 -15.68 -15.96 2.25
N ALA A 707 -15.50 -14.76 2.79
CA ALA A 707 -16.53 -14.09 3.59
C ALA A 707 -17.80 -13.84 2.76
N ARG A 708 -17.66 -13.39 1.51
CA ARG A 708 -18.80 -13.21 0.58
C ARG A 708 -19.58 -14.50 0.37
N TYR A 709 -18.90 -15.62 0.07
CA TYR A 709 -19.63 -16.86 -0.18
C TYR A 709 -20.22 -17.49 1.09
N VAL A 710 -19.56 -17.35 2.25
CA VAL A 710 -20.10 -17.81 3.54
C VAL A 710 -21.36 -17.02 3.90
N THR A 711 -21.36 -15.71 3.63
CA THR A 711 -22.56 -14.87 3.76
C THR A 711 -23.70 -15.39 2.85
N ALA A 712 -23.38 -15.77 1.60
CA ALA A 712 -24.36 -16.34 0.68
C ALA A 712 -24.89 -17.70 1.18
N VAL A 713 -24.05 -18.54 1.75
CA VAL A 713 -24.51 -19.78 2.40
C VAL A 713 -25.46 -19.47 3.54
N ALA A 714 -25.09 -18.51 4.40
CA ALA A 714 -25.88 -18.14 5.59
C ALA A 714 -27.26 -17.52 5.26
N ASN A 715 -27.34 -16.72 4.17
CA ASN A 715 -28.55 -15.98 3.81
C ASN A 715 -29.46 -16.72 2.80
N GLY A 716 -29.19 -18.02 2.50
CA GLY A 716 -29.99 -18.84 1.59
C GLY A 716 -29.69 -18.63 0.09
N GLY A 717 -28.48 -18.23 -0.27
CA GLY A 717 -27.98 -18.23 -1.64
C GLY A 717 -27.86 -16.85 -2.31
N LYS A 718 -28.08 -15.75 -1.61
CA LYS A 718 -27.96 -14.39 -2.15
C LYS A 718 -26.52 -13.93 -2.07
N VAL A 719 -25.90 -13.70 -3.22
CA VAL A 719 -24.50 -13.26 -3.36
C VAL A 719 -24.46 -11.76 -3.63
N TYR A 720 -23.90 -11.00 -2.69
CA TYR A 720 -23.76 -9.55 -2.81
C TYR A 720 -22.32 -9.15 -3.14
N ASN A 721 -22.14 -7.97 -3.75
CA ASN A 721 -20.86 -7.30 -3.70
C ASN A 721 -20.52 -6.95 -2.25
N VAL A 722 -19.24 -7.08 -1.91
CA VAL A 722 -18.79 -6.66 -0.57
C VAL A 722 -18.65 -5.14 -0.57
N SER A 723 -19.13 -4.49 0.49
CA SER A 723 -18.97 -3.04 0.69
C SER A 723 -18.48 -2.73 2.09
N ILE A 724 -17.70 -1.66 2.21
CA ILE A 724 -17.21 -1.13 3.48
C ILE A 724 -17.57 0.34 3.66
N VAL A 725 -17.92 1.04 2.58
CA VAL A 725 -18.44 2.40 2.61
C VAL A 725 -19.96 2.35 2.70
N ASP A 726 -20.54 3.03 3.71
CA ASP A 726 -22.00 3.19 3.84
C ASP A 726 -22.49 4.43 3.07
N SER A 727 -21.88 5.58 3.34
CA SER A 727 -22.33 6.84 2.74
C SER A 727 -21.23 7.89 2.69
N ILE A 728 -21.41 8.84 1.78
CA ILE A 728 -20.63 10.07 1.66
C ILE A 728 -21.50 11.22 2.18
N ILE A 729 -20.96 12.00 3.11
CA ILE A 729 -21.66 13.05 3.82
C ILE A 729 -20.92 14.38 3.59
N SER A 730 -21.64 15.45 3.27
CA SER A 730 -21.03 16.78 3.12
C SER A 730 -20.46 17.28 4.45
N PRO A 731 -19.59 18.29 4.46
CA PRO A 731 -19.13 18.92 5.70
C PRO A 731 -20.27 19.46 6.58
N GLU A 732 -21.38 19.86 5.96
CA GLU A 732 -22.59 20.39 6.63
C GLU A 732 -23.51 19.30 7.18
N GLY A 733 -23.21 18.01 6.89
CA GLY A 733 -23.96 16.86 7.38
C GLY A 733 -25.04 16.31 6.42
N GLU A 734 -25.08 16.78 5.19
CA GLU A 734 -26.00 16.27 4.16
C GLU A 734 -25.45 14.98 3.52
N VAL A 735 -26.31 13.97 3.37
CA VAL A 735 -25.94 12.71 2.70
C VAL A 735 -25.92 12.93 1.19
N LEU A 736 -24.73 12.97 0.61
CA LEU A 736 -24.51 13.15 -0.84
C LEU A 736 -24.69 11.87 -1.64
N SER A 737 -24.30 10.73 -1.06
CA SER A 737 -24.41 9.42 -1.70
C SER A 737 -24.54 8.35 -0.63
N ARG A 738 -25.39 7.36 -0.87
CA ARG A 738 -25.50 6.15 -0.06
C ARG A 738 -25.22 4.93 -0.93
N ARG A 739 -24.52 3.96 -0.38
CA ARG A 739 -24.20 2.70 -1.07
C ARG A 739 -25.15 1.61 -0.62
N ASP A 740 -26.14 1.32 -1.46
CA ASP A 740 -27.04 0.19 -1.24
C ASP A 740 -26.33 -1.14 -1.57
N PRO A 741 -26.67 -2.23 -0.86
CA PRO A 741 -26.12 -3.55 -1.17
C PRO A 741 -26.48 -3.99 -2.61
N VAL A 742 -25.48 -4.42 -3.37
CA VAL A 742 -25.64 -4.85 -4.76
C VAL A 742 -25.70 -6.38 -4.84
N LEU A 743 -26.89 -6.92 -5.10
CA LEU A 743 -27.07 -8.35 -5.35
C LEU A 743 -26.50 -8.68 -6.75
N ILE A 744 -25.50 -9.55 -6.81
CA ILE A 744 -24.84 -9.96 -8.07
C ILE A 744 -25.34 -11.31 -8.57
N ASN A 745 -25.81 -12.18 -7.67
CA ASN A 745 -26.39 -13.47 -8.02
C ASN A 745 -27.34 -13.96 -6.92
N ASP A 746 -28.33 -14.76 -7.32
CA ASP A 746 -29.20 -15.52 -6.41
C ASP A 746 -29.23 -16.99 -6.86
N LEU A 747 -28.80 -17.87 -5.99
CA LEU A 747 -28.74 -19.31 -6.27
C LEU A 747 -30.12 -19.99 -6.32
N ASN A 748 -31.19 -19.24 -6.00
CA ASN A 748 -32.59 -19.67 -6.14
C ASN A 748 -32.90 -21.07 -5.56
N ASP A 749 -32.55 -21.31 -4.30
CA ASP A 749 -32.74 -22.60 -3.62
C ASP A 749 -34.23 -22.90 -3.36
N THR A 750 -34.96 -23.28 -4.40
CA THR A 750 -36.37 -23.64 -4.30
C THR A 750 -36.62 -24.97 -3.58
N ASN A 751 -35.59 -25.79 -3.46
CA ASN A 751 -35.66 -27.12 -2.83
C ASN A 751 -35.25 -27.13 -1.36
N GLY A 752 -34.73 -26.01 -0.85
CA GLY A 752 -34.30 -25.87 0.54
C GLY A 752 -33.01 -26.62 0.85
N TYR A 753 -32.09 -26.74 -0.12
CA TYR A 753 -30.82 -27.46 0.06
C TYR A 753 -29.88 -26.74 1.05
N PHE A 754 -29.97 -25.41 1.16
CA PHE A 754 -29.24 -24.69 2.21
C PHE A 754 -29.61 -25.15 3.61
N ASN A 755 -30.85 -25.61 3.86
CA ASN A 755 -31.19 -26.17 5.16
C ASN A 755 -30.40 -27.43 5.51
N LEU A 756 -30.03 -28.25 4.50
CA LEU A 756 -29.19 -29.44 4.69
C LEU A 756 -27.73 -29.02 4.97
N ILE A 757 -27.25 -28.03 4.21
CA ILE A 757 -25.89 -27.46 4.43
C ILE A 757 -25.81 -26.88 5.85
N HIS A 758 -26.79 -26.07 6.29
CA HIS A 758 -26.84 -25.51 7.64
C HIS A 758 -26.90 -26.59 8.74
N LYS A 759 -27.64 -27.68 8.50
CA LYS A 759 -27.64 -28.84 9.45
C LYS A 759 -26.27 -29.45 9.59
N GLY A 760 -25.57 -29.71 8.47
CA GLY A 760 -24.19 -30.22 8.49
C GLY A 760 -23.23 -29.25 9.17
N MET A 761 -23.34 -27.95 8.88
CA MET A 761 -22.51 -26.90 9.50
C MET A 761 -22.78 -26.79 11.02
N LYS A 762 -24.02 -26.98 11.48
CA LYS A 762 -24.33 -27.03 12.91
C LYS A 762 -23.61 -28.18 13.61
N GLY A 763 -23.53 -29.34 12.97
CA GLY A 763 -22.87 -30.52 13.51
C GLY A 763 -21.38 -30.36 13.77
N VAL A 764 -20.69 -29.46 13.01
CA VAL A 764 -19.24 -29.27 13.11
C VAL A 764 -18.73 -28.95 14.51
N THR A 765 -19.50 -28.20 15.29
CA THR A 765 -19.18 -27.86 16.67
C THR A 765 -19.83 -28.79 17.70
N ASP A 766 -20.74 -29.70 17.27
CA ASP A 766 -21.49 -30.61 18.11
C ASP A 766 -20.68 -31.93 18.39
N ASP A 767 -21.31 -32.93 18.98
CA ASP A 767 -20.71 -34.11 19.64
C ASP A 767 -19.83 -34.99 18.74
N THR A 768 -19.97 -34.99 17.42
CA THR A 768 -19.18 -35.76 16.46
C THR A 768 -18.38 -34.89 15.48
N GLY A 769 -18.55 -33.57 15.56
CA GLY A 769 -17.98 -32.61 14.64
C GLY A 769 -16.48 -32.35 14.80
N THR A 770 -15.87 -31.86 13.74
CA THR A 770 -14.42 -31.61 13.64
C THR A 770 -13.90 -30.53 14.61
N ALA A 771 -14.75 -29.64 15.11
CA ALA A 771 -14.38 -28.59 16.08
C ALA A 771 -14.86 -28.88 17.51
N LYS A 772 -15.56 -30.00 17.79
CA LYS A 772 -16.13 -30.36 19.10
C LYS A 772 -15.23 -30.05 20.29
N ARG A 773 -13.95 -30.49 20.21
CA ARG A 773 -12.98 -30.34 21.30
C ARG A 773 -12.80 -28.90 21.76
N TYR A 774 -12.99 -27.92 20.87
CA TYR A 774 -12.74 -26.51 21.10
C TYR A 774 -14.02 -25.73 21.46
N TRP A 775 -15.22 -26.34 21.30
CA TRP A 775 -16.51 -25.68 21.44
C TRP A 775 -17.41 -26.26 22.54
N SER A 776 -16.99 -27.37 23.19
CA SER A 776 -17.81 -28.07 24.20
C SER A 776 -18.24 -27.20 25.40
N ASP A 777 -17.49 -26.15 25.71
CA ASP A 777 -17.79 -25.19 26.78
C ASP A 777 -18.55 -23.94 26.27
N PHE A 778 -18.86 -23.82 24.96
CA PHE A 778 -19.56 -22.67 24.41
C PHE A 778 -21.08 -22.81 24.61
N LYS A 779 -21.67 -21.91 25.39
CA LYS A 779 -23.08 -21.95 25.77
C LYS A 779 -24.05 -21.98 24.58
N TRP A 780 -23.72 -21.31 23.49
CA TRP A 780 -24.59 -21.17 22.31
C TRP A 780 -24.16 -22.07 21.14
N GLN A 781 -23.41 -23.13 21.40
CA GLN A 781 -22.86 -24.06 20.42
C GLN A 781 -23.88 -24.51 19.35
N LYS A 782 -25.12 -24.79 19.77
CA LYS A 782 -26.21 -25.23 18.88
C LYS A 782 -26.92 -24.13 18.12
N LYS A 783 -26.58 -22.85 18.40
CA LYS A 783 -27.17 -21.68 17.74
C LYS A 783 -26.30 -21.11 16.61
N MET A 784 -25.40 -21.88 16.04
CA MET A 784 -24.52 -21.43 14.95
C MET A 784 -24.27 -22.55 13.93
N GLY A 785 -23.92 -22.15 12.70
CA GLY A 785 -23.36 -23.03 11.69
C GLY A 785 -21.86 -22.75 11.49
N ALA A 786 -21.03 -23.80 11.39
CA ALA A 786 -19.58 -23.64 11.25
C ALA A 786 -18.95 -24.62 10.23
N LYS A 787 -17.73 -24.33 9.77
CA LYS A 787 -16.90 -25.25 8.99
C LYS A 787 -15.42 -25.00 9.26
N THR A 788 -14.68 -26.07 9.56
CA THR A 788 -13.22 -26.04 9.64
C THR A 788 -12.60 -26.30 8.26
N GLY A 789 -11.48 -25.63 7.99
CA GLY A 789 -10.63 -25.90 6.83
C GLY A 789 -9.19 -26.03 7.27
N THR A 790 -8.53 -27.10 6.88
CA THR A 790 -7.10 -27.28 7.03
C THR A 790 -6.57 -27.62 5.65
N ALA A 791 -5.67 -26.77 5.13
CA ALA A 791 -5.14 -26.94 3.79
C ALA A 791 -3.62 -27.14 3.86
N GLN A 792 -3.14 -28.26 3.32
CA GLN A 792 -1.72 -28.55 3.26
C GLN A 792 -0.99 -27.55 2.37
N VAL A 793 0.12 -27.02 2.86
CA VAL A 793 1.03 -26.13 2.12
C VAL A 793 2.24 -26.95 1.63
N ASN A 794 2.76 -27.81 2.49
CA ASN A 794 3.89 -28.70 2.21
C ASN A 794 3.71 -30.05 2.94
N GLN A 795 4.80 -30.78 3.15
CA GLN A 795 4.79 -32.07 3.82
C GLN A 795 4.74 -31.97 5.36
N ILE A 796 4.86 -30.75 5.92
CA ILE A 796 4.93 -30.50 7.36
C ILE A 796 3.57 -30.02 7.84
N ASP A 797 2.87 -30.83 8.62
CA ASP A 797 1.52 -30.49 9.11
C ASP A 797 1.47 -29.21 9.97
N LEU A 798 2.60 -28.83 10.60
CA LEU A 798 2.70 -27.61 11.39
C LEU A 798 2.46 -26.34 10.56
N GLU A 799 2.77 -26.37 9.26
CA GLU A 799 2.65 -25.22 8.34
C GLU A 799 1.32 -25.19 7.58
N ASN A 800 0.38 -26.05 7.90
CA ASN A 800 -0.92 -26.05 7.24
C ASN A 800 -1.64 -24.71 7.42
N ASN A 801 -2.26 -24.21 6.35
CA ASN A 801 -3.16 -23.07 6.44
C ASN A 801 -4.41 -23.43 7.24
N GLY A 802 -4.75 -22.61 8.23
CA GLY A 802 -5.92 -22.79 9.07
C GLY A 802 -7.06 -21.86 8.67
N TRP A 803 -8.25 -22.43 8.42
CA TRP A 803 -9.49 -21.71 8.15
C TRP A 803 -10.59 -22.12 9.13
N PHE A 804 -11.30 -21.14 9.63
CA PHE A 804 -12.57 -21.37 10.32
C PHE A 804 -13.60 -20.37 9.82
N VAL A 805 -14.76 -20.88 9.42
CA VAL A 805 -15.87 -20.04 8.98
C VAL A 805 -17.12 -20.39 9.76
N CYS A 806 -17.91 -19.42 10.11
CA CYS A 806 -19.19 -19.63 10.77
C CYS A 806 -20.19 -18.53 10.47
N PHE A 807 -21.44 -18.77 10.79
CA PHE A 807 -22.47 -17.74 10.83
C PHE A 807 -23.35 -17.95 12.08
N ALA A 808 -23.91 -16.86 12.58
CA ALA A 808 -24.73 -16.86 13.78
C ALA A 808 -25.75 -15.69 13.78
N PRO A 809 -26.92 -15.84 14.44
CA PRO A 809 -27.52 -17.09 14.92
C PRO A 809 -27.91 -18.04 13.79
N LEU A 810 -28.12 -19.35 14.10
CA LEU A 810 -28.40 -20.38 13.08
C LEU A 810 -29.72 -20.14 12.34
N ASP A 811 -30.79 -19.82 13.09
CA ASP A 811 -32.15 -19.71 12.54
C ASP A 811 -32.43 -18.37 11.88
N ASN A 812 -31.74 -17.31 12.29
CA ASN A 812 -31.84 -15.97 11.72
C ASN A 812 -30.43 -15.36 11.69
N PRO A 813 -29.61 -15.70 10.68
CA PRO A 813 -28.23 -15.27 10.63
C PRO A 813 -28.11 -13.73 10.60
N LYS A 814 -27.21 -13.19 11.43
CA LYS A 814 -26.91 -11.77 11.53
C LYS A 814 -25.49 -11.45 11.09
N VAL A 815 -24.56 -12.38 11.37
CA VAL A 815 -23.16 -12.23 11.00
C VAL A 815 -22.62 -13.52 10.37
N ALA A 816 -21.76 -13.33 9.37
CA ALA A 816 -20.86 -14.34 8.84
C ALA A 816 -19.44 -13.97 9.26
N ILE A 817 -18.71 -14.95 9.81
CA ILE A 817 -17.36 -14.77 10.35
C ILE A 817 -16.40 -15.68 9.58
N VAL A 818 -15.26 -15.12 9.18
CA VAL A 818 -14.16 -15.87 8.56
C VAL A 818 -12.89 -15.59 9.35
N VAL A 819 -12.22 -16.65 9.78
CA VAL A 819 -10.90 -16.59 10.38
C VAL A 819 -9.93 -17.34 9.47
N TYR A 820 -8.83 -16.70 9.11
CA TYR A 820 -7.74 -17.28 8.34
C TYR A 820 -6.41 -17.00 9.03
N VAL A 821 -5.61 -18.06 9.21
CA VAL A 821 -4.26 -17.97 9.75
C VAL A 821 -3.32 -18.70 8.78
N PRO A 822 -2.46 -18.00 8.03
CA PRO A 822 -1.37 -18.63 7.29
C PRO A 822 -0.51 -19.48 8.25
N HIS A 823 -0.08 -20.64 7.82
CA HIS A 823 0.70 -21.55 8.65
C HIS A 823 0.05 -21.82 10.01
N GLY A 824 -1.29 -21.82 10.05
CA GLY A 824 -2.11 -21.84 11.28
C GLY A 824 -2.34 -23.24 11.86
N TYR A 825 -1.55 -24.25 11.48
CA TYR A 825 -1.59 -25.63 11.95
C TYR A 825 -2.90 -26.36 11.64
N SER A 826 -4.04 -25.89 12.14
CA SER A 826 -5.34 -26.50 11.86
C SER A 826 -6.50 -25.50 11.95
N GLY A 827 -7.52 -25.70 11.11
CA GLY A 827 -8.72 -24.87 11.13
C GLY A 827 -9.51 -24.94 12.44
N ALA A 828 -9.42 -26.03 13.16
CA ALA A 828 -10.04 -26.14 14.47
C ALA A 828 -9.38 -25.23 15.52
N MET A 829 -8.07 -25.03 15.46
CA MET A 829 -7.37 -24.05 16.31
C MET A 829 -7.72 -22.61 15.94
N CYS A 830 -7.93 -22.31 14.67
CA CYS A 830 -8.35 -20.98 14.22
C CYS A 830 -9.73 -20.56 14.76
N SER A 831 -10.55 -21.53 15.19
CA SER A 831 -11.90 -21.27 15.68
C SER A 831 -11.97 -20.47 16.99
N TYR A 832 -10.87 -20.37 17.74
CA TYR A 832 -10.85 -19.62 18.99
C TYR A 832 -11.14 -18.12 18.77
N ALA A 833 -10.67 -17.51 17.69
CA ALA A 833 -10.97 -16.11 17.41
C ALA A 833 -12.48 -15.88 17.21
N ALA A 834 -13.14 -16.76 16.43
CA ALA A 834 -14.59 -16.70 16.27
C ALA A 834 -15.34 -16.95 17.58
N LYS A 835 -14.86 -17.89 18.39
CA LYS A 835 -15.45 -18.19 19.70
C LYS A 835 -15.35 -17.00 20.66
N ASP A 836 -14.19 -16.35 20.74
CA ASP A 836 -13.98 -15.17 21.59
C ASP A 836 -14.92 -14.03 21.15
N PHE A 837 -15.10 -13.79 19.85
CA PHE A 837 -16.04 -12.81 19.33
C PHE A 837 -17.50 -13.18 19.63
N LEU A 838 -17.91 -14.42 19.41
CA LEU A 838 -19.26 -14.87 19.66
C LEU A 838 -19.61 -14.90 21.16
N ASN A 839 -18.65 -15.19 22.06
CA ASN A 839 -18.83 -15.05 23.51
C ASN A 839 -19.13 -13.60 23.92
N TRP A 840 -18.59 -12.63 23.19
CA TRP A 840 -18.84 -11.21 23.42
C TRP A 840 -20.23 -10.79 22.92
N ILE A 841 -20.66 -11.23 21.72
CA ILE A 841 -21.88 -10.68 21.09
C ILE A 841 -23.16 -11.43 21.47
N PHE A 842 -23.11 -12.76 21.67
CA PHE A 842 -24.30 -13.55 21.99
C PHE A 842 -25.05 -13.11 23.26
N PRO A 843 -24.40 -12.71 24.38
CA PRO A 843 -25.08 -12.18 25.54
C PRO A 843 -25.95 -10.97 25.24
N GLU A 844 -25.58 -10.13 24.31
CA GLU A 844 -26.37 -8.97 23.90
C GLU A 844 -27.59 -9.38 23.08
N TRP A 845 -27.43 -10.38 22.21
CA TRP A 845 -28.57 -10.94 21.46
C TRP A 845 -29.57 -11.70 22.31
N ASP A 846 -29.13 -12.36 23.40
CA ASP A 846 -30.03 -13.07 24.34
C ASP A 846 -30.81 -12.11 25.24
N LYS A 847 -30.38 -10.86 25.45
CA LYS A 847 -31.01 -9.89 26.35
C LYS A 847 -32.19 -9.15 25.76
N SER A 848 -32.35 -9.14 24.46
CA SER A 848 -33.31 -8.31 23.76
C SER A 848 -34.41 -9.15 23.11
N ASP A 849 -35.63 -9.01 23.59
CA ASP A 849 -36.90 -9.37 22.91
C ASP A 849 -37.27 -8.35 21.82
N VAL A 850 -36.35 -7.48 21.40
CA VAL A 850 -36.56 -6.38 20.46
C VAL A 850 -35.83 -6.63 19.15
N ASP A 851 -36.46 -6.28 18.05
CA ASP A 851 -35.93 -6.30 16.69
C ASP A 851 -34.52 -5.68 16.62
N TYR A 852 -33.53 -6.50 16.26
CA TYR A 852 -32.13 -6.09 16.23
C TYR A 852 -31.78 -5.42 14.91
N ASP A 853 -32.01 -4.13 14.81
CA ASP A 853 -31.32 -3.33 13.81
C ASP A 853 -29.88 -3.07 14.26
N LEU A 854 -28.89 -3.69 13.58
CA LEU A 854 -27.50 -3.30 13.73
C LEU A 854 -27.31 -1.87 13.18
N PRO A 855 -26.47 -1.05 13.82
CA PRO A 855 -25.45 -1.35 14.82
C PRO A 855 -25.96 -1.26 16.28
N ILE A 856 -25.43 -2.14 17.14
CA ILE A 856 -25.66 -2.05 18.58
C ILE A 856 -25.04 -0.73 19.06
N GLY A 857 -25.87 0.15 19.59
CA GLY A 857 -25.41 1.47 20.05
C GLY A 857 -24.29 1.39 21.11
N ASN A 858 -23.53 2.45 21.22
CA ASN A 858 -22.34 2.64 22.07
C ASN A 858 -22.56 2.45 23.58
N SER A 859 -23.20 1.38 24.04
CA SER A 859 -23.36 1.11 25.48
C SER A 859 -22.06 0.67 26.18
N LEU A 860 -20.91 0.60 25.48
CA LEU A 860 -19.63 0.16 26.00
C LEU A 860 -18.49 1.18 25.90
N ALA A 861 -18.79 2.45 25.61
CA ALA A 861 -17.79 3.49 25.83
C ALA A 861 -17.79 3.89 27.30
N PRO A 862 -16.61 3.90 28.01
CA PRO A 862 -16.51 4.43 29.35
C PRO A 862 -16.80 5.91 29.39
#